data_019379b445d058fd9ec18b46ba8740b2
#
_entry.id   019379b445d058fd9ec18b46ba8740b2
#
_cell.length_a   1.000
_cell.length_b   1.000
_cell.length_c   1.000
_cell.angle_alpha   90.00
_cell.angle_beta   90.00
_cell.angle_gamma   90.00
#
_symmetry.space_group_name_H-M   'P 1'
#
loop_
_entity.id
_entity.type
_entity.pdbx_description
1 polymer ?
#
loop_
_entity_poly.entity_id
_entity_poly.type
_entity_poly.pdbx_seq_one_letter_code
_entity_poly.pdbx_strand_id
1 'polypeptide(L)'
;MDRKALLFPCGLVLASAYLSTAPPVDYSFALDKPLHTIAVVLLLTGLAVVATEAGSSRNTQPRPTARYVAIALRHGQSRPASEEIWTEAGQPGRRRAWGVRAVGALLAVLLFAICGRVAIFYRVIKDVECSGPSTLAFLPLVAALYHSLRHPSLRQYPAWSADPRPRTQPQLDRLSAFIFDASTRYIAPSLLLSISSFLVIIKSGTLRSTYICPTANSTATIVPSLQGLAFLLDCLLVQLIYRLVDDGIAPPDDWTIHLQDGTSNLLLVGLTLVASSLVLLVAGIVIYPAMPEHREWMLSFSSDYLFGLLRLSLMIPFMTLCFLKSARLYGVLSSVLMAAFSSAYISLLRTLGTGVSHSFPPKSTVGLVLCLALLTIALILYLVTDTNIETRVRSKIPVRLGRNQSVTFIVLLVAFSVGVVVYRRQGPVLEHPITSLIQVATVQHEQWKSQAHRSESLAEAVVHYQQRYNRDPPPNFDKWYHFAVGRNSIVIDDYDNIEEDLAPFSSFNADDLRLRTATVLATKEGVAGIRIRDGNAEVFSNPLDTHRWSMDGAVMMIQHFAEFLPDMDLALNLHDESRVAVPYERLQDALDNPQPYPIPEPSRPSKDFSKDRATAWLDIGRVRTDPHFFEEGRIKPSYENFGSIACSPKSRARKERHWITKTFCHTCTQHHSMGAFVANWSLSADPCHQPDLANLHGMHLSPASLWGTHDIVPIFSQSRAPGYVDIRYPSPWNYMDKARYEFDEKFPDPHFQDKENMLFWRGSTTEGVTTQGTWKGMLRQRLVHLLNNETSRQPILLPKGDRSTHLEYVLQRTAAIKKYLETKIDVRLVGPIARCAGRDCIDQTNEFGFGDPVDFRQHWRYRYLFDADGAGFSGRFIPFLQSNSVVFKTALFREWYEGRLTAWKHFVPVDLRLHDILSTLAYFGGYGIEQRSRRMMEGRIKEAESIARDGKVWTEKVLRKEDMEVYMFRLLLEWGRLTDDARTEVGYRGERKGSAVRERGL
;
A
#
# COMPACT_ATOMS: atom_id res chain seq x y z
N MET A 1 -23.18 -41.43 12.03
CA MET A 1 -21.87 -40.72 11.76
C MET A 1 -21.29 -40.26 13.06
N ASP A 2 -20.07 -40.66 13.32
CA ASP A 2 -19.37 -40.22 14.54
C ASP A 2 -19.12 -38.69 14.45
N ARG A 3 -19.63 -37.92 15.42
CA ARG A 3 -19.48 -36.44 15.43
C ARG A 3 -18.00 -36.00 15.32
N LYS A 4 -17.07 -36.86 15.79
CA LYS A 4 -15.64 -36.63 15.70
C LYS A 4 -15.10 -36.70 14.27
N ALA A 5 -15.74 -37.41 13.36
CA ALA A 5 -15.29 -37.55 11.97
C ALA A 5 -15.53 -36.26 11.14
N LEU A 6 -16.51 -35.42 11.50
CA LEU A 6 -16.79 -34.14 10.82
C LEU A 6 -15.92 -33.01 11.32
N LEU A 7 -15.31 -33.13 12.49
CA LEU A 7 -14.53 -32.02 13.09
C LEU A 7 -13.39 -31.54 12.19
N PHE A 8 -12.62 -32.48 11.65
CA PHE A 8 -11.42 -32.13 10.85
C PHE A 8 -11.74 -31.54 9.50
N PRO A 9 -12.70 -32.07 8.69
CA PRO A 9 -13.12 -31.44 7.45
C PRO A 9 -13.71 -30.05 7.67
N CYS A 10 -14.57 -29.87 8.68
CA CYS A 10 -15.11 -28.55 9.02
C CYS A 10 -13.99 -27.59 9.45
N GLY A 11 -13.07 -28.04 10.27
CA GLY A 11 -11.88 -27.28 10.66
C GLY A 11 -11.03 -26.88 9.46
N LEU A 12 -10.83 -27.77 8.50
CA LEU A 12 -10.09 -27.49 7.26
C LEU A 12 -10.78 -26.42 6.42
N VAL A 13 -12.10 -26.52 6.20
CA VAL A 13 -12.89 -25.52 5.46
C VAL A 13 -12.82 -24.16 6.14
N LEU A 14 -13.05 -24.09 7.46
CA LEU A 14 -13.01 -22.86 8.23
C LEU A 14 -11.63 -22.22 8.24
N ALA A 15 -10.57 -22.99 8.44
CA ALA A 15 -9.21 -22.49 8.42
C ALA A 15 -8.80 -21.99 7.03
N SER A 16 -9.16 -22.72 5.97
CA SER A 16 -8.91 -22.30 4.58
C SER A 16 -9.66 -21.03 4.23
N ALA A 17 -10.92 -20.89 4.66
CA ALA A 17 -11.74 -19.69 4.51
C ALA A 17 -11.12 -18.50 5.26
N TYR A 18 -10.75 -18.71 6.52
CA TYR A 18 -10.12 -17.67 7.35
C TYR A 18 -8.82 -17.15 6.74
N LEU A 19 -7.90 -18.04 6.35
CA LEU A 19 -6.63 -17.66 5.73
C LEU A 19 -6.82 -16.94 4.40
N SER A 20 -7.92 -17.24 3.66
CA SER A 20 -8.26 -16.53 2.42
C SER A 20 -8.86 -15.14 2.64
N THR A 21 -9.36 -14.85 3.84
CA THR A 21 -9.94 -13.55 4.21
C THR A 21 -9.04 -12.71 5.08
N ALA A 22 -8.02 -13.30 5.70
CA ALA A 22 -7.14 -12.60 6.62
C ALA A 22 -6.53 -11.35 5.95
N PRO A 23 -6.56 -10.21 6.63
CA PRO A 23 -6.00 -8.97 6.08
C PRO A 23 -4.48 -9.09 5.90
N PRO A 24 -3.88 -8.34 4.97
CA PRO A 24 -2.42 -8.35 4.75
C PRO A 24 -1.60 -8.05 6.00
N VAL A 25 -2.16 -7.33 6.98
CA VAL A 25 -1.57 -7.04 8.28
C VAL A 25 -1.13 -8.29 9.01
N ASP A 26 -1.98 -9.33 9.00
CA ASP A 26 -1.71 -10.58 9.72
C ASP A 26 -0.51 -11.34 9.13
N TYR A 27 -0.11 -11.00 7.91
CA TYR A 27 1.04 -11.60 7.22
C TYR A 27 2.28 -10.71 7.19
N SER A 28 2.21 -9.49 7.71
CA SER A 28 3.30 -8.51 7.63
C SER A 28 4.60 -9.05 8.22
N PHE A 29 4.54 -9.70 9.38
CA PHE A 29 5.71 -10.31 9.99
C PHE A 29 6.30 -11.46 9.16
N ALA A 30 5.45 -12.26 8.52
CA ALA A 30 5.90 -13.36 7.67
C ALA A 30 6.67 -12.87 6.43
N LEU A 31 6.34 -11.68 5.95
CA LEU A 31 7.01 -11.04 4.81
C LEU A 31 8.27 -10.30 5.24
N ASP A 32 8.30 -9.77 6.44
CA ASP A 32 9.45 -9.08 7.03
C ASP A 32 10.56 -10.06 7.43
N LYS A 33 10.17 -11.14 8.11
CA LYS A 33 11.09 -12.17 8.63
C LYS A 33 10.69 -13.56 8.16
N PRO A 34 10.74 -13.81 6.84
CA PRO A 34 10.16 -15.03 6.25
C PRO A 34 10.82 -16.30 6.77
N LEU A 35 12.13 -16.34 6.94
CA LEU A 35 12.83 -17.54 7.42
C LEU A 35 12.44 -17.88 8.86
N HIS A 36 12.38 -16.87 9.74
CA HIS A 36 12.00 -17.08 11.15
C HIS A 36 10.54 -17.52 11.27
N THR A 37 9.63 -16.84 10.56
CA THR A 37 8.21 -17.19 10.59
C THR A 37 7.97 -18.60 10.10
N ILE A 38 8.57 -18.97 8.97
CA ILE A 38 8.42 -20.32 8.41
C ILE A 38 9.04 -21.36 9.33
N ALA A 39 10.22 -21.08 9.93
CA ALA A 39 10.85 -22.00 10.88
C ALA A 39 9.93 -22.23 12.11
N VAL A 40 9.38 -21.18 12.70
CA VAL A 40 8.44 -21.29 13.84
C VAL A 40 7.18 -22.07 13.45
N VAL A 41 6.57 -21.74 12.30
CA VAL A 41 5.37 -22.44 11.81
C VAL A 41 5.63 -23.91 11.54
N LEU A 42 6.75 -24.26 10.90
CA LEU A 42 7.14 -25.66 10.65
C LEU A 42 7.41 -26.43 11.96
N LEU A 43 8.09 -25.79 12.91
CA LEU A 43 8.34 -26.37 14.23
C LEU A 43 7.03 -26.71 14.95
N LEU A 44 6.14 -25.74 15.08
CA LEU A 44 4.86 -25.91 15.76
C LEU A 44 3.95 -26.92 15.04
N THR A 45 3.95 -26.89 13.70
CA THR A 45 3.21 -27.87 12.90
C THR A 45 3.75 -29.28 13.12
N GLY A 46 5.08 -29.42 13.05
CA GLY A 46 5.74 -30.71 13.28
C GLY A 46 5.47 -31.27 14.68
N LEU A 47 5.65 -30.43 15.71
CA LEU A 47 5.35 -30.79 17.10
C LEU A 47 3.88 -31.17 17.32
N ALA A 48 2.95 -30.44 16.72
CA ALA A 48 1.52 -30.72 16.81
C ALA A 48 1.16 -32.07 16.15
N VAL A 49 1.75 -32.38 14.99
CA VAL A 49 1.57 -33.69 14.34
C VAL A 49 2.14 -34.79 15.20
N VAL A 50 3.37 -34.63 15.69
CA VAL A 50 4.03 -35.62 16.58
C VAL A 50 3.20 -35.85 17.84
N ALA A 51 2.75 -34.82 18.52
CA ALA A 51 1.96 -34.90 19.75
C ALA A 51 0.62 -35.62 19.53
N THR A 52 -0.07 -35.31 18.42
CA THR A 52 -1.37 -35.93 18.10
C THR A 52 -1.22 -37.42 17.74
N GLU A 53 -0.15 -37.81 17.06
CA GLU A 53 0.10 -39.21 16.73
C GLU A 53 0.61 -40.02 17.94
N ALA A 54 1.51 -39.46 18.76
CA ALA A 54 1.98 -40.09 19.99
C ALA A 54 0.85 -40.25 21.02
N GLY A 55 -0.07 -39.28 21.13
CA GLY A 55 -1.26 -39.39 22.00
C GLY A 55 -2.26 -40.42 21.53
N SER A 56 -2.42 -40.61 20.22
CA SER A 56 -3.28 -41.65 19.64
C SER A 56 -2.76 -43.07 19.91
N SER A 57 -1.45 -43.23 19.92
CA SER A 57 -0.78 -44.50 20.20
C SER A 57 -0.95 -44.97 21.66
N ARG A 58 -1.05 -44.06 22.62
CA ARG A 58 -1.23 -44.40 24.05
C ARG A 58 -2.64 -44.84 24.42
N ASN A 59 -3.65 -44.49 23.64
CA ASN A 59 -5.05 -44.84 23.90
C ASN A 59 -5.50 -46.18 23.28
N THR A 60 -4.65 -46.86 22.55
CA THR A 60 -4.89 -48.21 22.05
C THR A 60 -4.33 -49.22 23.06
N GLN A 61 -5.03 -49.39 24.20
CA GLN A 61 -4.83 -50.63 24.99
C GLN A 61 -5.16 -51.83 24.10
N PRO A 62 -4.31 -52.88 24.07
CA PRO A 62 -4.64 -54.12 23.36
C PRO A 62 -5.89 -54.72 24.00
N ARG A 63 -7.01 -54.71 23.29
CA ARG A 63 -8.15 -55.50 23.68
C ARG A 63 -7.72 -56.97 23.66
N PRO A 64 -7.96 -57.75 24.71
CA PRO A 64 -7.57 -59.16 24.77
C PRO A 64 -8.36 -59.96 23.73
N THR A 65 -7.66 -60.45 22.71
CA THR A 65 -8.13 -61.37 21.69
C THR A 65 -8.27 -62.76 22.26
N ALA A 66 -8.98 -62.93 23.33
CA ALA A 66 -9.11 -64.29 23.97
C ALA A 66 -10.57 -64.62 24.27
N ARG A 67 -11.49 -64.40 23.33
CA ARG A 67 -12.88 -64.91 23.49
C ARG A 67 -13.65 -65.32 22.25
N TYR A 68 -13.04 -65.27 21.08
CA TYR A 68 -13.75 -65.67 19.84
C TYR A 68 -13.29 -66.96 19.18
N VAL A 69 -12.31 -67.66 19.75
CA VAL A 69 -11.87 -69.02 19.26
C VAL A 69 -12.66 -70.16 19.90
N ALA A 70 -13.49 -69.88 20.90
CA ALA A 70 -14.17 -70.96 21.64
C ALA A 70 -15.62 -71.28 21.23
N ILE A 71 -16.17 -70.62 20.18
CA ILE A 71 -17.56 -70.82 19.74
C ILE A 71 -17.65 -71.54 18.34
N ALA A 72 -16.55 -71.70 17.63
CA ALA A 72 -16.55 -72.32 16.29
C ALA A 72 -16.28 -73.83 16.33
N LEU A 73 -16.20 -74.46 17.52
CA LEU A 73 -15.94 -75.94 17.64
C LEU A 73 -17.11 -76.77 18.20
N ARG A 74 -18.35 -76.31 18.13
CA ARG A 74 -19.50 -77.13 18.52
C ARG A 74 -20.63 -77.00 17.51
N HIS A 75 -20.47 -77.49 16.32
CA HIS A 75 -21.50 -78.09 15.51
C HIS A 75 -20.87 -78.84 14.33
N GLY A 76 -20.51 -80.05 14.61
CA GLY A 76 -20.20 -80.95 13.57
C GLY A 76 -21.50 -81.44 12.90
N GLN A 77 -21.53 -81.32 11.61
CA GLN A 77 -22.30 -82.25 10.77
C GLN A 77 -21.68 -82.40 9.40
N SER A 78 -21.29 -83.56 9.10
CA SER A 78 -20.83 -84.20 7.86
C SER A 78 -21.75 -84.00 6.66
N ARG A 79 -21.18 -83.75 5.50
CA ARG A 79 -21.45 -84.49 4.21
C ARG A 79 -20.70 -83.83 3.04
N PRO A 80 -20.60 -84.48 1.83
CA PRO A 80 -19.35 -85.06 1.38
C PRO A 80 -18.80 -84.31 0.12
N ALA A 81 -17.62 -84.68 -0.27
CA ALA A 81 -16.84 -84.28 -1.41
C ALA A 81 -17.59 -84.26 -2.76
N SER A 82 -17.40 -83.27 -3.54
CA SER A 82 -17.31 -83.32 -4.97
C SER A 82 -16.18 -82.46 -5.44
N GLU A 83 -15.38 -83.01 -6.26
CA GLU A 83 -14.14 -82.67 -6.87
C GLU A 83 -14.18 -81.37 -7.69
N GLU A 84 -13.00 -80.69 -7.76
CA GLU A 84 -12.41 -80.10 -8.93
C GLU A 84 -13.02 -78.85 -9.46
N ILE A 85 -12.37 -77.78 -9.33
CA ILE A 85 -11.46 -77.19 -10.36
C ILE A 85 -10.65 -76.05 -9.67
N TRP A 86 -9.36 -76.26 -9.44
CA TRP A 86 -8.39 -75.25 -9.14
C TRP A 86 -7.85 -74.65 -10.44
N THR A 87 -8.47 -73.58 -10.94
CA THR A 87 -7.80 -72.77 -11.86
C THR A 87 -7.10 -71.64 -11.12
N GLU A 88 -5.86 -71.48 -11.42
CA GLU A 88 -4.90 -70.47 -10.84
C GLU A 88 -5.52 -69.08 -10.71
N ALA A 89 -6.02 -68.78 -9.56
CA ALA A 89 -6.26 -67.38 -9.18
C ALA A 89 -4.92 -66.78 -8.76
N GLY A 90 -4.47 -65.87 -9.56
CA GLY A 90 -3.19 -65.17 -9.38
C GLY A 90 -2.97 -64.70 -7.94
N GLN A 91 -1.77 -64.92 -7.46
CA GLN A 91 -1.29 -64.49 -6.15
C GLN A 91 -1.69 -63.01 -5.91
N PRO A 92 -2.27 -62.64 -4.74
CA PRO A 92 -2.47 -61.25 -4.40
C PRO A 92 -1.08 -60.60 -4.37
N GLY A 93 -0.90 -59.61 -5.24
CA GLY A 93 0.37 -58.93 -5.38
C GLY A 93 0.91 -58.51 -4.02
N ARG A 94 2.05 -59.09 -3.63
CA ARG A 94 2.84 -58.71 -2.46
C ARG A 94 2.98 -57.18 -2.47
N ARG A 95 2.23 -56.47 -1.65
CA ARG A 95 2.52 -55.05 -1.36
C ARG A 95 3.94 -55.02 -0.76
N ARG A 96 4.86 -54.41 -1.51
CA ARG A 96 6.22 -54.16 -1.04
C ARG A 96 6.11 -53.26 0.16
N ALA A 97 6.31 -53.78 1.36
CA ALA A 97 6.70 -52.92 2.48
C ALA A 97 7.93 -52.14 2.06
N TRP A 98 7.84 -50.83 2.10
CA TRP A 98 8.98 -49.98 1.76
C TRP A 98 10.10 -50.28 2.75
N GLY A 99 11.24 -50.69 2.27
CA GLY A 99 12.40 -50.90 3.14
C GLY A 99 12.82 -49.59 3.79
N VAL A 100 13.38 -49.63 4.98
CA VAL A 100 13.83 -48.47 5.76
C VAL A 100 14.63 -47.46 4.90
N ARG A 101 15.44 -47.91 3.94
CA ARG A 101 16.17 -47.07 3.02
C ARG A 101 15.26 -46.28 2.07
N ALA A 102 14.18 -46.85 1.59
CA ALA A 102 13.25 -46.18 0.69
C ALA A 102 12.43 -45.11 1.42
N VAL A 103 12.03 -45.34 2.66
CA VAL A 103 11.36 -44.34 3.51
C VAL A 103 12.33 -43.22 3.83
N GLY A 104 13.59 -43.52 4.21
CA GLY A 104 14.61 -42.53 4.45
C GLY A 104 14.88 -41.64 3.22
N ALA A 105 14.92 -42.21 2.02
CA ALA A 105 15.07 -41.47 0.77
C ALA A 105 13.86 -40.50 0.52
N LEU A 106 12.62 -40.98 0.76
CA LEU A 106 11.42 -40.13 0.63
C LEU A 106 11.44 -38.95 1.60
N LEU A 107 11.86 -39.18 2.84
CA LEU A 107 11.96 -38.11 3.85
C LEU A 107 13.07 -37.10 3.51
N ALA A 108 14.20 -37.56 2.96
CA ALA A 108 15.26 -36.70 2.49
C ALA A 108 14.78 -35.82 1.31
N VAL A 109 14.04 -36.39 0.36
CA VAL A 109 13.45 -35.65 -0.74
C VAL A 109 12.39 -34.67 -0.23
N LEU A 110 11.60 -35.02 0.76
CA LEU A 110 10.61 -34.13 1.39
C LEU A 110 11.31 -32.95 2.07
N LEU A 111 12.35 -33.20 2.85
CA LEU A 111 13.18 -32.17 3.48
C LEU A 111 13.76 -31.23 2.43
N PHE A 112 14.37 -31.77 1.39
CA PHE A 112 14.93 -30.97 0.29
C PHE A 112 13.86 -30.13 -0.41
N ALA A 113 12.71 -30.72 -0.71
CA ALA A 113 11.61 -29.99 -1.37
C ALA A 113 11.09 -28.84 -0.50
N ILE A 114 10.94 -29.03 0.82
CA ILE A 114 10.51 -27.97 1.75
C ILE A 114 11.55 -26.86 1.81
N CYS A 115 12.83 -27.21 2.08
CA CYS A 115 13.89 -26.20 2.18
C CYS A 115 14.13 -25.46 0.86
N GLY A 116 14.11 -26.17 -0.27
CA GLY A 116 14.21 -25.58 -1.59
C GLY A 116 13.05 -24.64 -1.91
N ARG A 117 11.82 -25.03 -1.56
CA ARG A 117 10.64 -24.18 -1.73
C ARG A 117 10.72 -22.89 -0.90
N VAL A 118 11.22 -22.98 0.34
CA VAL A 118 11.43 -21.82 1.23
C VAL A 118 12.53 -20.91 0.67
N ALA A 119 13.65 -21.46 0.21
CA ALA A 119 14.73 -20.68 -0.39
C ALA A 119 14.26 -19.90 -1.63
N ILE A 120 13.48 -20.55 -2.50
CA ILE A 120 12.88 -19.87 -3.66
C ILE A 120 11.90 -18.77 -3.22
N PHE A 121 11.05 -19.03 -2.24
CA PHE A 121 10.13 -18.03 -1.69
C PHE A 121 10.89 -16.80 -1.17
N TYR A 122 11.94 -17.03 -0.37
CA TYR A 122 12.79 -15.97 0.17
C TYR A 122 13.44 -15.13 -0.93
N ARG A 123 13.85 -15.75 -2.04
CA ARG A 123 14.43 -15.02 -3.19
C ARG A 123 13.36 -14.25 -3.97
N VAL A 124 12.19 -14.84 -4.21
CA VAL A 124 11.11 -14.22 -4.98
C VAL A 124 10.49 -13.04 -4.24
N ILE A 125 10.42 -13.08 -2.90
CA ILE A 125 9.80 -12.02 -2.11
C ILE A 125 10.57 -10.69 -2.17
N LYS A 126 11.88 -10.76 -2.38
CA LYS A 126 12.73 -9.56 -2.52
C LYS A 126 12.43 -8.76 -3.79
N ASP A 127 11.91 -9.40 -4.83
CA ASP A 127 11.56 -8.78 -6.10
C ASP A 127 10.11 -9.16 -6.50
N VAL A 128 9.20 -9.09 -5.51
CA VAL A 128 7.80 -9.51 -5.68
C VAL A 128 7.08 -8.71 -6.77
N GLU A 129 7.49 -7.50 -7.04
CA GLU A 129 6.99 -6.64 -8.11
C GLU A 129 7.14 -7.27 -9.50
N CYS A 130 8.17 -8.10 -9.71
CA CYS A 130 8.41 -8.81 -10.97
C CYS A 130 7.67 -10.16 -11.05
N SER A 131 7.00 -10.59 -9.98
CA SER A 131 6.33 -11.89 -9.95
C SER A 131 5.12 -11.97 -10.89
N GLY A 132 4.90 -13.14 -11.50
CA GLY A 132 3.72 -13.48 -12.26
C GLY A 132 2.48 -13.79 -11.39
N PRO A 133 1.35 -14.18 -11.97
CA PRO A 133 0.21 -14.70 -11.21
C PRO A 133 0.56 -16.01 -10.51
N SER A 134 -0.09 -16.28 -9.38
CA SER A 134 0.15 -17.51 -8.60
C SER A 134 -0.27 -18.76 -9.38
N THR A 135 0.62 -19.74 -9.45
CA THR A 135 0.40 -21.04 -10.07
C THR A 135 -0.26 -22.06 -9.12
N LEU A 136 -0.40 -21.73 -7.83
CA LEU A 136 -1.02 -22.59 -6.82
C LEU A 136 -2.48 -22.96 -7.15
N ALA A 137 -3.16 -22.15 -7.97
CA ALA A 137 -4.50 -22.44 -8.48
C ALA A 137 -4.58 -23.78 -9.22
N PHE A 138 -3.47 -24.30 -9.77
CA PHE A 138 -3.44 -25.56 -10.51
C PHE A 138 -3.14 -26.80 -9.65
N LEU A 139 -2.84 -26.65 -8.35
CA LEU A 139 -2.58 -27.78 -7.45
C LEU A 139 -3.74 -28.80 -7.36
N PRO A 140 -5.04 -28.39 -7.37
CA PRO A 140 -6.15 -29.35 -7.40
C PRO A 140 -6.13 -30.25 -8.65
N LEU A 141 -5.78 -29.68 -9.81
CA LEU A 141 -5.65 -30.43 -11.05
C LEU A 141 -4.47 -31.40 -11.01
N VAL A 142 -3.31 -30.96 -10.49
CA VAL A 142 -2.13 -31.82 -10.30
C VAL A 142 -2.48 -33.01 -9.38
N ALA A 143 -3.19 -32.75 -8.28
CA ALA A 143 -3.63 -33.76 -7.35
C ALA A 143 -4.58 -34.79 -8.02
N ALA A 144 -5.52 -34.32 -8.83
CA ALA A 144 -6.46 -35.18 -9.57
C ALA A 144 -5.77 -36.01 -10.65
N LEU A 145 -4.83 -35.42 -11.40
CA LEU A 145 -4.04 -36.14 -12.39
C LEU A 145 -3.19 -37.25 -11.75
N TYR A 146 -2.50 -36.92 -10.66
CA TYR A 146 -1.71 -37.92 -9.94
C TYR A 146 -2.57 -39.04 -9.36
N HIS A 147 -3.73 -38.70 -8.82
CA HIS A 147 -4.71 -39.69 -8.34
C HIS A 147 -5.14 -40.65 -9.47
N SER A 148 -5.47 -40.09 -10.64
CA SER A 148 -5.88 -40.90 -11.81
C SER A 148 -4.77 -41.82 -12.33
N LEU A 149 -3.52 -41.35 -12.34
CA LEU A 149 -2.36 -42.17 -12.75
C LEU A 149 -2.06 -43.30 -11.79
N ARG A 150 -2.30 -43.10 -10.49
CA ARG A 150 -1.99 -44.07 -9.45
C ARG A 150 -3.00 -45.20 -9.33
N HIS A 151 -4.23 -44.97 -9.71
CA HIS A 151 -5.31 -45.96 -9.59
C HIS A 151 -5.80 -46.48 -10.96
N PRO A 152 -4.92 -47.03 -11.82
CA PRO A 152 -5.31 -47.52 -13.13
C PRO A 152 -6.22 -48.76 -13.07
N SER A 153 -6.16 -49.53 -11.98
CA SER A 153 -7.01 -50.70 -11.74
C SER A 153 -8.50 -50.37 -11.64
N LEU A 154 -8.85 -49.12 -11.38
CA LEU A 154 -10.23 -48.65 -11.44
C LEU A 154 -10.79 -48.57 -12.88
N ARG A 155 -9.92 -48.69 -13.91
CA ARG A 155 -10.30 -48.71 -15.31
C ARG A 155 -10.88 -50.06 -15.77
N GLN A 156 -10.71 -51.15 -15.03
CA GLN A 156 -11.09 -52.53 -15.41
C GLN A 156 -12.53 -52.92 -15.06
N TYR A 157 -13.30 -52.07 -14.42
CA TYR A 157 -14.72 -52.36 -14.24
C TYR A 157 -15.47 -51.97 -15.51
N PRO A 158 -16.21 -52.93 -16.15
CA PRO A 158 -16.93 -52.63 -17.35
C PRO A 158 -17.95 -51.53 -17.10
N ALA A 159 -17.89 -50.50 -17.93
CA ALA A 159 -18.95 -49.54 -18.03
C ALA A 159 -20.27 -50.27 -18.18
N TRP A 160 -21.23 -49.97 -17.36
CA TRP A 160 -22.62 -50.33 -17.33
C TRP A 160 -23.07 -51.23 -18.50
N SER A 161 -23.63 -52.39 -18.14
CA SER A 161 -24.22 -53.35 -19.06
C SER A 161 -25.04 -52.63 -20.12
N ALA A 162 -24.64 -52.83 -21.37
CA ALA A 162 -25.20 -52.21 -22.53
C ALA A 162 -26.69 -52.51 -22.67
N ASP A 163 -27.52 -51.47 -22.57
CA ASP A 163 -28.82 -51.43 -23.18
C ASP A 163 -28.60 -51.24 -24.69
N PRO A 164 -29.14 -52.12 -25.58
CA PRO A 164 -28.86 -52.10 -27.01
C PRO A 164 -29.71 -51.03 -27.73
N ARG A 165 -29.56 -49.75 -27.42
CA ARG A 165 -30.13 -48.69 -28.20
C ARG A 165 -29.12 -48.13 -29.25
N PRO A 166 -29.56 -47.76 -30.45
CA PRO A 166 -28.64 -47.34 -31.49
C PRO A 166 -27.90 -46.04 -31.08
N ARG A 167 -26.57 -46.13 -31.07
CA ARG A 167 -25.66 -45.02 -30.70
C ARG A 167 -25.66 -43.96 -31.81
N THR A 168 -26.25 -42.82 -31.56
CA THR A 168 -26.36 -41.72 -32.53
C THR A 168 -25.26 -40.64 -32.39
N GLN A 169 -24.36 -40.67 -31.35
CA GLN A 169 -23.28 -39.70 -31.24
C GLN A 169 -22.05 -40.22 -30.46
N PRO A 170 -21.04 -40.78 -31.15
CA PRO A 170 -19.88 -41.41 -30.53
C PRO A 170 -18.95 -40.46 -29.73
N GLN A 171 -19.04 -39.15 -29.92
CA GLN A 171 -18.23 -38.17 -29.17
C GLN A 171 -18.83 -37.86 -27.79
N LEU A 172 -20.15 -37.73 -27.65
CA LEU A 172 -20.84 -37.53 -26.38
C LEU A 172 -20.69 -38.73 -25.46
N ASP A 173 -20.72 -39.96 -26.02
CA ASP A 173 -20.53 -41.18 -25.23
C ASP A 173 -19.10 -41.30 -24.69
N ARG A 174 -18.08 -40.83 -25.42
CA ARG A 174 -16.69 -40.82 -24.95
C ARG A 174 -16.50 -39.78 -23.84
N LEU A 175 -17.13 -38.63 -23.97
CA LEU A 175 -17.06 -37.56 -22.99
C LEU A 175 -17.77 -37.99 -21.68
N SER A 176 -18.95 -38.61 -21.76
CA SER A 176 -19.67 -39.10 -20.60
C SER A 176 -18.88 -40.22 -19.91
N ALA A 177 -18.29 -41.15 -20.66
CA ALA A 177 -17.42 -42.20 -20.12
C ALA A 177 -16.21 -41.56 -19.36
N PHE A 178 -15.57 -40.57 -19.94
CA PHE A 178 -14.45 -39.88 -19.26
C PHE A 178 -14.87 -39.15 -17.97
N ILE A 179 -16.04 -38.50 -17.96
CA ILE A 179 -16.54 -37.76 -16.79
C ILE A 179 -16.96 -38.71 -15.65
N PHE A 180 -17.52 -39.89 -15.98
CA PHE A 180 -18.06 -40.81 -14.99
C PHE A 180 -17.18 -42.03 -14.68
N ASP A 181 -16.04 -42.18 -15.35
CA ASP A 181 -15.07 -43.23 -15.04
C ASP A 181 -14.46 -43.00 -13.64
N ALA A 182 -14.37 -44.05 -12.88
CA ALA A 182 -13.85 -44.07 -11.53
C ALA A 182 -12.42 -43.47 -11.38
N SER A 183 -11.59 -43.60 -12.42
CA SER A 183 -10.22 -43.06 -12.42
C SER A 183 -10.12 -41.61 -12.84
N THR A 184 -10.98 -41.10 -13.75
CA THR A 184 -10.85 -39.79 -14.36
C THR A 184 -11.89 -38.77 -13.88
N ARG A 185 -12.92 -39.22 -13.17
CA ARG A 185 -14.05 -38.38 -12.70
C ARG A 185 -13.69 -37.09 -11.98
N TYR A 186 -12.55 -37.06 -11.31
CA TYR A 186 -12.10 -35.86 -10.58
C TYR A 186 -11.30 -34.87 -11.44
N ILE A 187 -10.91 -35.25 -12.66
CA ILE A 187 -10.10 -34.36 -13.50
C ILE A 187 -10.93 -33.18 -13.97
N ALA A 188 -12.16 -33.40 -14.46
CA ALA A 188 -13.02 -32.32 -14.95
C ALA A 188 -13.39 -31.29 -13.86
N PRO A 189 -13.88 -31.67 -12.66
CA PRO A 189 -14.14 -30.69 -11.60
C PRO A 189 -12.87 -29.99 -11.10
N SER A 190 -11.72 -30.65 -11.02
CA SER A 190 -10.45 -30.06 -10.64
C SER A 190 -9.94 -29.08 -11.68
N LEU A 191 -10.12 -29.37 -12.96
CA LEU A 191 -9.77 -28.47 -14.07
C LEU A 191 -10.61 -27.18 -14.01
N LEU A 192 -11.94 -27.33 -13.89
CA LEU A 192 -12.84 -26.16 -13.80
C LEU A 192 -12.57 -25.33 -12.53
N LEU A 193 -12.30 -25.97 -11.40
CA LEU A 193 -11.91 -25.31 -10.17
C LEU A 193 -10.58 -24.53 -10.36
N SER A 194 -9.58 -25.18 -10.97
CA SER A 194 -8.28 -24.55 -11.24
C SER A 194 -8.40 -23.37 -12.19
N ILE A 195 -9.17 -23.51 -13.28
CA ILE A 195 -9.45 -22.42 -14.22
C ILE A 195 -10.20 -21.29 -13.53
N SER A 196 -11.26 -21.59 -12.75
CA SER A 196 -11.99 -20.58 -11.99
C SER A 196 -11.07 -19.83 -11.01
N SER A 197 -10.29 -20.56 -10.22
CA SER A 197 -9.35 -19.96 -9.26
C SER A 197 -8.31 -19.08 -9.94
N PHE A 198 -7.76 -19.53 -11.07
CA PHE A 198 -6.78 -18.77 -11.85
C PHE A 198 -7.40 -17.51 -12.49
N LEU A 199 -8.63 -17.64 -13.02
CA LEU A 199 -9.39 -16.50 -13.54
C LEU A 199 -9.74 -15.50 -12.41
N VAL A 200 -10.07 -15.97 -11.22
CA VAL A 200 -10.25 -15.07 -10.04
C VAL A 200 -8.96 -14.30 -9.78
N ILE A 201 -7.80 -14.95 -9.76
CA ILE A 201 -6.50 -14.28 -9.55
C ILE A 201 -6.23 -13.24 -10.64
N ILE A 202 -6.55 -13.53 -11.89
CA ILE A 202 -6.33 -12.60 -13.03
C ILE A 202 -7.40 -11.51 -13.08
N LYS A 203 -8.67 -11.85 -12.83
CA LYS A 203 -9.82 -10.94 -13.01
C LYS A 203 -10.22 -10.20 -11.73
N SER A 204 -9.84 -10.69 -10.56
CA SER A 204 -9.90 -9.90 -9.32
C SER A 204 -9.04 -8.64 -9.42
N GLY A 205 -8.31 -8.56 -10.53
CA GLY A 205 -7.66 -7.39 -11.06
C GLY A 205 -7.03 -6.55 -9.96
N THR A 206 -6.08 -7.11 -9.25
CA THR A 206 -5.18 -6.24 -8.53
C THR A 206 -4.47 -5.41 -9.58
N LEU A 207 -4.89 -4.16 -9.73
CA LEU A 207 -4.12 -3.20 -10.49
C LEU A 207 -2.67 -3.29 -10.00
N ARG A 208 -1.72 -3.39 -10.91
CA ARG A 208 -0.32 -3.35 -10.51
C ARG A 208 -0.01 -1.99 -9.94
N SER A 209 0.76 -1.97 -8.86
CA SER A 209 1.41 -0.77 -8.38
C SER A 209 2.36 -0.23 -9.45
N THR A 210 2.69 1.03 -9.37
CA THR A 210 3.72 1.66 -10.21
C THR A 210 5.14 1.41 -9.70
N TYR A 211 5.32 0.64 -8.62
CA TYR A 211 6.63 0.19 -8.18
C TYR A 211 7.32 -0.59 -9.31
N ILE A 212 8.60 -0.28 -9.57
CA ILE A 212 9.27 -0.67 -10.81
C ILE A 212 9.71 -2.14 -10.75
N CYS A 213 9.27 -2.93 -11.74
CA CYS A 213 9.98 -4.15 -12.11
C CYS A 213 10.95 -3.81 -13.25
N PRO A 214 12.28 -3.83 -13.03
CA PRO A 214 13.26 -3.42 -14.03
C PRO A 214 13.13 -4.22 -15.33
N THR A 215 13.04 -3.55 -16.47
CA THR A 215 12.94 -4.19 -17.80
C THR A 215 14.30 -4.54 -18.36
N ALA A 216 15.31 -3.76 -18.05
CA ALA A 216 16.69 -3.94 -18.50
C ALA A 216 17.45 -5.06 -17.74
N ASN A 217 16.91 -5.56 -16.64
CA ASN A 217 17.53 -6.56 -15.79
C ASN A 217 16.99 -7.96 -16.03
N SER A 218 17.85 -8.97 -15.89
CA SER A 218 17.47 -10.39 -15.89
C SER A 218 16.44 -10.76 -14.80
N THR A 219 16.25 -9.91 -13.80
CA THR A 219 15.26 -10.10 -12.70
C THR A 219 13.86 -10.29 -13.23
N ALA A 220 13.46 -9.57 -14.28
CA ALA A 220 12.14 -9.70 -14.92
C ALA A 220 11.88 -11.11 -15.47
N THR A 221 12.92 -11.87 -15.82
CA THR A 221 12.83 -13.25 -16.33
C THR A 221 13.13 -14.29 -15.26
N ILE A 222 14.09 -14.01 -14.37
CA ILE A 222 14.51 -14.91 -13.31
C ILE A 222 13.37 -15.17 -12.31
N VAL A 223 12.64 -14.14 -11.87
CA VAL A 223 11.57 -14.28 -10.88
C VAL A 223 10.42 -15.18 -11.37
N PRO A 224 9.87 -15.00 -12.58
CA PRO A 224 8.89 -15.94 -13.14
C PRO A 224 9.43 -17.36 -13.30
N SER A 225 10.71 -17.52 -13.68
CA SER A 225 11.36 -18.85 -13.81
C SER A 225 11.46 -19.56 -12.46
N LEU A 226 11.85 -18.83 -11.40
CA LEU A 226 11.84 -19.33 -10.03
C LEU A 226 10.44 -19.71 -9.55
N GLN A 227 9.39 -18.96 -9.96
CA GLN A 227 8.02 -19.34 -9.67
C GLN A 227 7.61 -20.64 -10.39
N GLY A 228 8.08 -20.86 -11.62
CA GLY A 228 7.92 -22.13 -12.32
C GLY A 228 8.59 -23.28 -11.56
N LEU A 229 9.83 -23.09 -11.11
CA LEU A 229 10.54 -24.09 -10.29
C LEU A 229 9.84 -24.33 -8.94
N ALA A 230 9.34 -23.28 -8.31
CA ALA A 230 8.53 -23.40 -7.09
C ALA A 230 7.29 -24.28 -7.32
N PHE A 231 6.59 -24.10 -8.45
CA PHE A 231 5.44 -24.93 -8.80
C PHE A 231 5.83 -26.41 -9.01
N LEU A 232 6.98 -26.70 -9.61
CA LEU A 232 7.48 -28.07 -9.74
C LEU A 232 7.74 -28.70 -8.35
N LEU A 233 8.31 -27.94 -7.41
CA LEU A 233 8.47 -28.40 -6.03
C LEU A 233 7.12 -28.60 -5.34
N ASP A 234 6.14 -27.74 -5.57
CA ASP A 234 4.78 -27.90 -5.04
C ASP A 234 4.11 -29.18 -5.60
N CYS A 235 4.31 -29.51 -6.90
CA CYS A 235 3.88 -30.76 -7.49
C CYS A 235 4.55 -31.98 -6.85
N LEU A 236 5.86 -31.89 -6.57
CA LEU A 236 6.61 -32.92 -5.87
C LEU A 236 6.10 -33.12 -4.44
N LEU A 237 5.82 -32.04 -3.73
CA LEU A 237 5.24 -32.09 -2.38
C LEU A 237 3.87 -32.77 -2.38
N VAL A 238 2.99 -32.47 -3.33
CA VAL A 238 1.71 -33.15 -3.49
C VAL A 238 1.91 -34.67 -3.71
N GLN A 239 2.85 -35.02 -4.58
CA GLN A 239 3.17 -36.44 -4.85
C GLN A 239 3.69 -37.16 -3.59
N LEU A 240 4.58 -36.51 -2.82
CA LEU A 240 5.12 -37.08 -1.57
C LEU A 240 4.05 -37.25 -0.52
N ILE A 241 3.15 -36.26 -0.36
CA ILE A 241 2.01 -36.36 0.56
C ILE A 241 1.10 -37.53 0.18
N TYR A 242 0.80 -37.70 -1.10
CA TYR A 242 0.02 -38.86 -1.56
C TYR A 242 0.70 -40.19 -1.15
N ARG A 243 2.01 -40.33 -1.38
CA ARG A 243 2.75 -41.54 -1.04
C ARG A 243 2.79 -41.79 0.46
N LEU A 244 2.97 -40.76 1.27
CA LEU A 244 3.13 -40.92 2.72
C LEU A 244 1.79 -41.06 3.45
N VAL A 245 0.70 -40.48 2.94
CA VAL A 245 -0.61 -40.48 3.60
C VAL A 245 -1.54 -41.55 3.04
N ASP A 246 -1.60 -41.74 1.72
CA ASP A 246 -2.57 -42.58 1.03
C ASP A 246 -2.15 -44.09 1.00
N ASP A 247 -0.84 -44.37 1.00
CA ASP A 247 -0.33 -45.74 1.05
C ASP A 247 -0.61 -46.46 2.38
N GLY A 248 -0.94 -45.72 3.42
CA GLY A 248 -1.36 -46.23 4.71
C GLY A 248 -2.84 -46.60 4.83
N ILE A 249 -3.67 -46.43 3.79
CA ILE A 249 -5.10 -46.73 3.82
C ILE A 249 -5.31 -48.17 3.28
N ALA A 250 -5.57 -49.13 4.16
CA ALA A 250 -5.92 -50.47 3.78
C ALA A 250 -7.33 -50.59 3.14
N PRO A 251 -7.60 -51.55 2.24
CA PRO A 251 -8.96 -51.82 1.81
C PRO A 251 -9.84 -52.29 2.98
N PRO A 252 -11.17 -52.17 2.88
CA PRO A 252 -12.11 -52.24 4.00
C PRO A 252 -12.23 -53.63 4.71
N ASP A 253 -11.62 -54.65 4.21
CA ASP A 253 -11.89 -56.03 4.68
C ASP A 253 -10.96 -56.56 5.76
N ASP A 254 -9.91 -55.79 6.14
CA ASP A 254 -8.96 -56.22 7.17
C ASP A 254 -8.70 -55.10 8.20
N TRP A 255 -9.64 -54.92 9.14
CA TRP A 255 -9.67 -53.83 10.11
C TRP A 255 -8.67 -53.91 11.27
N THR A 256 -7.93 -55.02 11.37
CA THR A 256 -7.21 -55.29 12.63
C THR A 256 -5.69 -55.13 12.59
N ILE A 257 -5.06 -55.04 11.43
CA ILE A 257 -3.58 -55.11 11.37
C ILE A 257 -2.90 -53.84 10.86
N HIS A 258 -3.60 -52.92 10.16
CA HIS A 258 -2.96 -51.79 9.48
C HIS A 258 -3.08 -50.42 10.13
N LEU A 259 -3.66 -50.30 11.32
CA LEU A 259 -3.68 -49.03 12.07
C LEU A 259 -2.27 -48.61 12.57
N GLN A 260 -1.35 -49.57 12.68
CA GLN A 260 0.00 -49.34 13.20
C GLN A 260 0.94 -48.66 12.16
N ASP A 261 0.82 -49.03 10.87
CA ASP A 261 1.73 -48.52 9.83
C ASP A 261 1.39 -47.10 9.37
N GLY A 262 0.10 -46.71 9.35
CA GLY A 262 -0.31 -45.38 8.95
C GLY A 262 0.01 -44.28 10.00
N THR A 263 0.07 -44.64 11.28
CA THR A 263 0.48 -43.70 12.36
C THR A 263 1.96 -43.41 12.30
N SER A 264 2.79 -44.36 11.92
CA SER A 264 4.24 -44.19 11.81
C SER A 264 4.62 -43.19 10.69
N ASN A 265 3.90 -43.19 9.55
CA ASN A 265 4.19 -42.30 8.43
C ASN A 265 3.89 -40.82 8.75
N LEU A 266 2.78 -40.52 9.42
CA LEU A 266 2.47 -39.16 9.85
C LEU A 266 3.45 -38.64 10.93
N LEU A 267 3.89 -39.53 11.82
CA LEU A 267 4.93 -39.24 12.81
C LEU A 267 6.23 -38.79 12.09
N LEU A 268 6.63 -39.56 11.07
CA LEU A 268 7.81 -39.26 10.25
C LEU A 268 7.67 -37.94 9.50
N VAL A 269 6.49 -37.59 8.97
CA VAL A 269 6.20 -36.29 8.38
C VAL A 269 6.38 -35.20 9.43
N GLY A 270 5.83 -35.37 10.64
CA GLY A 270 6.00 -34.40 11.73
C GLY A 270 7.46 -34.19 12.09
N LEU A 271 8.25 -35.25 12.22
CA LEU A 271 9.68 -35.18 12.48
C LEU A 271 10.46 -34.47 11.34
N THR A 272 10.05 -34.72 10.09
CA THR A 272 10.67 -34.03 8.93
C THR A 272 10.38 -32.53 8.94
N LEU A 273 9.18 -32.09 9.35
CA LEU A 273 8.86 -30.70 9.52
C LEU A 273 9.71 -30.04 10.61
N VAL A 274 9.92 -30.72 11.74
CA VAL A 274 10.84 -30.27 12.81
C VAL A 274 12.27 -30.18 12.28
N ALA A 275 12.76 -31.17 11.55
CA ALA A 275 14.08 -31.18 10.95
C ALA A 275 14.25 -30.01 9.95
N SER A 276 13.22 -29.75 9.11
CA SER A 276 13.21 -28.61 8.18
C SER A 276 13.30 -27.28 8.92
N SER A 277 12.60 -27.15 10.04
CA SER A 277 12.69 -25.97 10.90
C SER A 277 14.10 -25.76 11.45
N LEU A 278 14.73 -26.82 11.95
CA LEU A 278 16.10 -26.73 12.48
C LEU A 278 17.12 -26.33 11.39
N VAL A 279 16.99 -26.87 10.19
CA VAL A 279 17.83 -26.47 9.04
C VAL A 279 17.66 -24.99 8.72
N LEU A 280 16.42 -24.48 8.72
CA LEU A 280 16.14 -23.06 8.45
C LEU A 280 16.65 -22.16 9.58
N LEU A 281 16.57 -22.59 10.84
CA LEU A 281 17.13 -21.85 11.98
C LEU A 281 18.65 -21.76 11.88
N VAL A 282 19.34 -22.86 11.55
CA VAL A 282 20.79 -22.86 11.33
C VAL A 282 21.15 -21.95 10.14
N ALA A 283 20.41 -22.01 9.03
CA ALA A 283 20.58 -21.11 7.90
C ALA A 283 20.40 -19.63 8.32
N GLY A 284 19.40 -19.34 9.14
CA GLY A 284 19.18 -17.99 9.69
C GLY A 284 20.33 -17.51 10.56
N ILE A 285 20.88 -18.36 11.41
CA ILE A 285 22.04 -18.05 12.26
C ILE A 285 23.29 -17.74 11.39
N VAL A 286 23.49 -18.46 10.29
CA VAL A 286 24.61 -18.23 9.36
C VAL A 286 24.42 -16.93 8.56
N ILE A 287 23.20 -16.66 8.10
CA ILE A 287 22.89 -15.48 7.31
C ILE A 287 23.01 -14.20 8.16
N TYR A 288 22.67 -14.25 9.43
CA TYR A 288 22.68 -13.11 10.35
C TYR A 288 24.04 -12.38 10.43
N PRO A 289 25.20 -13.05 10.61
CA PRO A 289 26.49 -12.37 10.61
C PRO A 289 27.00 -12.02 9.21
N ALA A 290 26.58 -12.78 8.18
CA ALA A 290 27.09 -12.62 6.83
C ALA A 290 26.44 -11.46 6.05
N MET A 291 25.23 -11.05 6.44
CA MET A 291 24.46 -10.02 5.77
C MET A 291 24.04 -8.91 6.76
N PRO A 292 24.78 -7.79 6.83
CA PRO A 292 24.50 -6.67 7.75
C PRO A 292 23.07 -6.14 7.62
N GLU A 293 22.53 -6.15 6.40
CA GLU A 293 21.16 -5.73 6.07
C GLU A 293 20.08 -6.52 6.85
N HIS A 294 20.36 -7.79 7.14
CA HIS A 294 19.44 -8.63 7.93
C HIS A 294 19.55 -8.37 9.42
N ARG A 295 20.62 -7.78 9.92
CA ARG A 295 20.78 -7.42 11.34
C ARG A 295 19.83 -6.30 11.74
N GLU A 296 19.73 -5.25 10.92
CA GLU A 296 18.85 -4.11 11.20
C GLU A 296 17.38 -4.55 11.31
N TRP A 297 16.96 -5.43 10.42
CA TRP A 297 15.60 -5.98 10.45
C TRP A 297 15.31 -6.91 11.63
N MET A 298 16.34 -7.48 12.26
CA MET A 298 16.16 -8.36 13.41
C MET A 298 15.98 -7.62 14.74
N LEU A 299 16.44 -6.38 14.86
CA LEU A 299 16.47 -5.64 16.13
C LEU A 299 15.21 -4.82 16.39
N SER A 300 14.40 -4.52 15.39
CA SER A 300 13.15 -3.76 15.58
C SER A 300 11.96 -4.69 15.78
N PHE A 301 11.63 -5.02 17.03
CA PHE A 301 10.39 -5.69 17.41
C PHE A 301 9.31 -4.66 17.78
N SER A 302 8.22 -4.61 17.01
CA SER A 302 6.99 -3.97 17.44
C SER A 302 6.04 -5.03 18.04
N SER A 303 5.35 -4.68 19.14
CA SER A 303 4.40 -5.57 19.82
C SER A 303 3.25 -6.04 18.92
N ASP A 304 2.88 -5.24 17.93
CA ASP A 304 1.78 -5.54 17.01
C ASP A 304 2.09 -6.72 16.07
N TYR A 305 3.37 -6.96 15.78
CA TYR A 305 3.79 -8.12 14.97
C TYR A 305 3.65 -9.46 15.70
N LEU A 306 3.70 -9.47 17.04
CA LEU A 306 3.54 -10.69 17.83
C LEU A 306 2.15 -11.30 17.66
N PHE A 307 1.09 -10.50 17.56
CA PHE A 307 -0.26 -11.00 17.33
C PHE A 307 -0.42 -11.64 15.94
N GLY A 308 0.15 -11.04 14.91
CA GLY A 308 0.15 -11.61 13.55
C GLY A 308 0.90 -12.94 13.52
N LEU A 309 2.09 -12.99 14.13
CA LEU A 309 2.88 -14.21 14.25
C LEU A 309 2.11 -15.29 15.03
N LEU A 310 1.51 -14.95 16.16
CA LEU A 310 0.73 -15.89 16.98
C LEU A 310 -0.45 -16.46 16.19
N ARG A 311 -1.20 -15.64 15.46
CA ARG A 311 -2.29 -16.09 14.60
C ARG A 311 -1.82 -17.08 13.53
N LEU A 312 -0.75 -16.76 12.80
CA LEU A 312 -0.19 -17.67 11.79
C LEU A 312 0.32 -18.95 12.41
N SER A 313 1.01 -18.83 13.54
CA SER A 313 1.57 -19.96 14.28
C SER A 313 0.52 -20.89 14.91
N LEU A 314 -0.71 -20.45 15.07
CA LEU A 314 -1.86 -21.25 15.50
C LEU A 314 -2.66 -21.77 14.31
N MET A 315 -2.97 -20.91 13.34
CA MET A 315 -3.89 -21.24 12.25
C MET A 315 -3.29 -22.18 11.21
N ILE A 316 -2.00 -22.03 10.87
CA ILE A 316 -1.36 -22.91 9.87
C ILE A 316 -1.15 -24.34 10.41
N PRO A 317 -0.62 -24.56 11.63
CA PRO A 317 -0.59 -25.89 12.24
C PRO A 317 -1.97 -26.51 12.37
N PHE A 318 -2.98 -25.75 12.81
CA PHE A 318 -4.36 -26.21 12.89
C PHE A 318 -4.90 -26.66 11.53
N MET A 319 -4.73 -25.84 10.49
CA MET A 319 -5.14 -26.17 9.12
C MET A 319 -4.42 -27.43 8.62
N THR A 320 -3.11 -27.54 8.86
CA THR A 320 -2.29 -28.68 8.43
C THR A 320 -2.72 -29.97 9.14
N LEU A 321 -2.98 -29.93 10.45
CA LEU A 321 -3.54 -31.04 11.20
C LEU A 321 -4.90 -31.47 10.67
N CYS A 322 -5.81 -30.51 10.45
CA CYS A 322 -7.12 -30.76 9.87
C CYS A 322 -6.99 -31.40 8.49
N PHE A 323 -6.06 -30.88 7.65
CA PHE A 323 -5.78 -31.45 6.34
C PHE A 323 -5.27 -32.90 6.43
N LEU A 324 -4.24 -33.17 7.23
CA LEU A 324 -3.65 -34.51 7.37
C LEU A 324 -4.66 -35.53 7.92
N LYS A 325 -5.44 -35.15 8.94
CA LYS A 325 -6.51 -36.02 9.49
C LYS A 325 -7.65 -36.21 8.51
N SER A 326 -8.07 -35.16 7.78
CA SER A 326 -9.07 -35.28 6.72
C SER A 326 -8.56 -36.12 5.55
N ALA A 327 -7.30 -35.97 5.16
CA ALA A 327 -6.68 -36.73 4.09
C ALA A 327 -6.61 -38.23 4.43
N ARG A 328 -6.37 -38.57 5.69
CA ARG A 328 -6.38 -39.95 6.18
C ARG A 328 -7.78 -40.55 6.20
N LEU A 329 -8.81 -39.77 6.55
CA LEU A 329 -10.19 -40.23 6.65
C LEU A 329 -10.88 -40.32 5.29
N TYR A 330 -10.66 -39.34 4.41
CA TYR A 330 -11.41 -39.14 3.19
C TYR A 330 -10.55 -39.15 1.91
N GLY A 331 -9.23 -39.29 2.06
CA GLY A 331 -8.24 -39.22 0.98
C GLY A 331 -7.70 -37.83 0.72
N VAL A 332 -6.49 -37.80 0.18
CA VAL A 332 -5.75 -36.54 -0.08
C VAL A 332 -6.49 -35.66 -1.08
N LEU A 333 -7.01 -36.24 -2.18
CA LEU A 333 -7.71 -35.48 -3.22
C LEU A 333 -8.95 -34.76 -2.70
N SER A 334 -9.81 -35.47 -1.93
CA SER A 334 -11.02 -34.86 -1.34
C SER A 334 -10.67 -33.72 -0.39
N SER A 335 -9.61 -33.86 0.38
CA SER A 335 -9.14 -32.80 1.30
C SER A 335 -8.57 -31.57 0.56
N VAL A 336 -7.81 -31.78 -0.53
CA VAL A 336 -7.32 -30.70 -1.39
C VAL A 336 -8.48 -29.96 -2.04
N LEU A 337 -9.46 -30.68 -2.58
CA LEU A 337 -10.64 -30.09 -3.22
C LEU A 337 -11.47 -29.28 -2.21
N MET A 338 -11.72 -29.79 -1.02
CA MET A 338 -12.44 -29.04 0.03
C MET A 338 -11.74 -27.73 0.39
N ALA A 339 -10.43 -27.76 0.62
CA ALA A 339 -9.65 -26.57 0.91
C ALA A 339 -9.67 -25.57 -0.27
N ALA A 340 -9.49 -26.06 -1.50
CA ALA A 340 -9.46 -25.24 -2.68
C ALA A 340 -10.83 -24.61 -3.02
N PHE A 341 -11.93 -25.36 -2.91
CA PHE A 341 -13.28 -24.82 -3.09
C PHE A 341 -13.60 -23.73 -2.07
N SER A 342 -13.31 -23.96 -0.79
CA SER A 342 -13.57 -22.97 0.26
C SER A 342 -12.75 -21.71 0.04
N SER A 343 -11.46 -21.84 -0.25
CA SER A 343 -10.58 -20.70 -0.53
C SER A 343 -11.01 -19.92 -1.77
N ALA A 344 -11.32 -20.60 -2.88
CA ALA A 344 -11.73 -19.98 -4.13
C ALA A 344 -13.06 -19.24 -3.97
N TYR A 345 -14.04 -19.88 -3.32
CA TYR A 345 -15.36 -19.29 -3.09
C TYR A 345 -15.31 -18.03 -2.21
N ILE A 346 -14.59 -18.10 -1.09
CA ILE A 346 -14.44 -16.97 -0.19
C ILE A 346 -13.64 -15.82 -0.83
N SER A 347 -12.57 -16.14 -1.58
CA SER A 347 -11.82 -15.14 -2.34
C SER A 347 -12.69 -14.45 -3.39
N LEU A 348 -13.56 -15.19 -4.06
CA LEU A 348 -14.53 -14.65 -5.02
C LEU A 348 -15.54 -13.75 -4.34
N LEU A 349 -16.14 -14.16 -3.21
CA LEU A 349 -17.08 -13.36 -2.43
C LEU A 349 -16.43 -12.06 -1.92
N ARG A 350 -15.19 -12.13 -1.43
CA ARG A 350 -14.45 -10.93 -1.03
C ARG A 350 -14.25 -9.97 -2.19
N THR A 351 -13.86 -10.49 -3.35
CA THR A 351 -13.65 -9.68 -4.56
C THR A 351 -14.95 -9.02 -5.03
N LEU A 352 -16.06 -9.73 -4.98
CA LEU A 352 -17.39 -9.19 -5.26
C LEU A 352 -17.81 -8.18 -4.18
N GLY A 353 -17.35 -8.39 -2.94
CA GLY A 353 -17.71 -7.65 -1.75
C GLY A 353 -17.12 -6.24 -1.62
N THR A 354 -16.03 -5.93 -2.28
CA THR A 354 -15.36 -4.62 -2.23
C THR A 354 -15.91 -3.69 -3.31
N GLY A 355 -17.09 -3.14 -3.10
CA GLY A 355 -17.66 -2.08 -3.92
C GLY A 355 -17.17 -0.72 -3.44
N VAL A 356 -16.50 0.05 -4.30
CA VAL A 356 -16.15 1.45 -4.07
C VAL A 356 -16.95 2.31 -5.04
N SER A 357 -17.33 3.50 -4.63
CA SER A 357 -17.89 4.50 -5.53
C SER A 357 -16.97 4.67 -6.75
N HIS A 358 -17.53 4.78 -7.94
CA HIS A 358 -16.83 4.91 -9.21
C HIS A 358 -15.99 3.68 -9.65
N SER A 359 -16.23 2.48 -9.14
CA SER A 359 -15.70 1.17 -9.59
C SER A 359 -14.19 1.10 -9.89
N PHE A 360 -13.37 1.88 -9.16
CA PHE A 360 -11.92 1.81 -9.25
C PHE A 360 -11.34 0.94 -8.10
N PRO A 361 -10.34 0.09 -8.34
CA PRO A 361 -9.76 -0.31 -9.63
C PRO A 361 -10.75 -1.14 -10.49
N PRO A 362 -10.54 -1.19 -11.83
CA PRO A 362 -11.49 -1.83 -12.74
C PRO A 362 -11.69 -3.30 -12.42
N LYS A 363 -12.94 -3.72 -12.27
CA LYS A 363 -13.31 -5.12 -12.04
C LYS A 363 -14.22 -5.61 -13.15
N SER A 364 -13.88 -6.74 -13.76
CA SER A 364 -14.74 -7.36 -14.77
C SER A 364 -15.86 -8.16 -14.10
N THR A 365 -17.04 -7.55 -13.97
CA THR A 365 -18.24 -8.24 -13.45
C THR A 365 -18.55 -9.50 -14.25
N VAL A 366 -18.47 -9.44 -15.57
CA VAL A 366 -18.68 -10.60 -16.46
C VAL A 366 -17.66 -11.70 -16.17
N GLY A 367 -16.39 -11.34 -15.98
CA GLY A 367 -15.33 -12.28 -15.63
C GLY A 367 -15.57 -12.94 -14.26
N LEU A 368 -16.03 -12.20 -13.28
CA LEU A 368 -16.33 -12.72 -11.94
C LEU A 368 -17.57 -13.62 -11.93
N VAL A 369 -18.60 -13.28 -12.71
CA VAL A 369 -19.79 -14.15 -12.89
C VAL A 369 -19.39 -15.45 -13.60
N LEU A 370 -18.53 -15.38 -14.60
CA LEU A 370 -17.99 -16.57 -15.27
C LEU A 370 -17.20 -17.45 -14.27
N CYS A 371 -16.36 -16.86 -13.43
CA CYS A 371 -15.65 -17.59 -12.37
C CYS A 371 -16.61 -18.29 -11.42
N LEU A 372 -17.69 -17.60 -11.01
CA LEU A 372 -18.71 -18.18 -10.15
C LEU A 372 -19.43 -19.34 -10.83
N ALA A 373 -19.80 -19.19 -12.10
CA ALA A 373 -20.42 -20.26 -12.87
C ALA A 373 -19.51 -21.49 -12.99
N LEU A 374 -18.23 -21.29 -13.34
CA LEU A 374 -17.25 -22.38 -13.43
C LEU A 374 -17.04 -23.08 -12.08
N LEU A 375 -16.96 -22.31 -10.99
CA LEU A 375 -16.83 -22.84 -9.64
C LEU A 375 -18.05 -23.68 -9.24
N THR A 376 -19.24 -23.19 -9.56
CA THR A 376 -20.50 -23.89 -9.28
C THR A 376 -20.62 -25.18 -10.11
N ILE A 377 -20.31 -25.13 -11.41
CA ILE A 377 -20.30 -26.33 -12.27
C ILE A 377 -19.28 -27.36 -11.75
N ALA A 378 -18.09 -26.91 -11.36
CA ALA A 378 -17.07 -27.80 -10.78
C ALA A 378 -17.57 -28.48 -9.50
N LEU A 379 -18.25 -27.75 -8.62
CA LEU A 379 -18.83 -28.30 -7.40
C LEU A 379 -19.96 -29.30 -7.72
N ILE A 380 -20.85 -28.97 -8.65
CA ILE A 380 -21.92 -29.88 -9.10
C ILE A 380 -21.33 -31.17 -9.66
N LEU A 381 -20.37 -31.08 -10.58
CA LEU A 381 -19.70 -32.25 -11.16
C LEU A 381 -19.04 -33.10 -10.08
N TYR A 382 -18.34 -32.46 -9.12
CA TYR A 382 -17.73 -33.16 -8.01
C TYR A 382 -18.77 -33.95 -7.18
N LEU A 383 -19.86 -33.28 -6.78
CA LEU A 383 -20.92 -33.90 -5.97
C LEU A 383 -21.66 -35.00 -6.74
N VAL A 384 -22.00 -34.80 -8.01
CA VAL A 384 -22.74 -35.76 -8.85
C VAL A 384 -21.90 -37.00 -9.17
N THR A 385 -20.62 -36.83 -9.49
CA THR A 385 -19.73 -37.96 -9.79
C THR A 385 -19.44 -38.80 -8.56
N ASP A 386 -19.48 -38.22 -7.35
CA ASP A 386 -19.25 -38.97 -6.12
C ASP A 386 -20.52 -39.64 -5.59
N THR A 387 -21.72 -39.15 -5.87
CA THR A 387 -23.01 -39.72 -5.43
C THR A 387 -23.53 -40.86 -6.32
N ASN A 388 -23.14 -40.92 -7.59
CA ASN A 388 -23.65 -41.92 -8.56
C ASN A 388 -22.95 -43.30 -8.49
N ILE A 389 -21.95 -43.49 -7.62
CA ILE A 389 -21.24 -44.77 -7.43
C ILE A 389 -21.75 -45.48 -6.16
N GLU A 390 -23.04 -45.83 -6.18
CA GLU A 390 -23.71 -46.41 -4.99
C GLU A 390 -23.51 -47.90 -4.79
N THR A 391 -22.69 -48.58 -5.56
CA THR A 391 -22.66 -50.06 -5.50
C THR A 391 -21.31 -50.67 -5.27
N ARG A 392 -20.50 -50.26 -4.41
CA ARG A 392 -19.38 -51.00 -3.81
C ARG A 392 -18.15 -50.25 -3.30
N VAL A 393 -18.08 -48.92 -3.50
CA VAL A 393 -16.99 -48.14 -2.90
C VAL A 393 -17.62 -47.11 -1.98
N ARG A 394 -17.34 -47.16 -0.67
CA ARG A 394 -17.77 -46.18 0.33
C ARG A 394 -17.45 -44.78 -0.16
N SER A 395 -18.51 -43.98 -0.33
CA SER A 395 -18.37 -42.55 -0.62
C SER A 395 -17.37 -41.90 0.34
N LYS A 396 -16.35 -41.21 -0.22
CA LYS A 396 -15.29 -40.56 0.56
C LYS A 396 -15.67 -39.14 0.92
N ILE A 397 -16.91 -38.67 0.65
CA ILE A 397 -17.37 -37.34 1.07
C ILE A 397 -17.77 -37.35 2.54
N PRO A 398 -17.26 -36.46 3.38
CA PRO A 398 -17.56 -36.37 4.80
C PRO A 398 -19.02 -36.04 5.12
N VAL A 399 -19.75 -35.44 4.18
CA VAL A 399 -21.15 -35.04 4.30
C VAL A 399 -21.95 -35.72 3.22
N ARG A 400 -22.74 -36.75 3.58
CA ARG A 400 -23.77 -37.30 2.70
C ARG A 400 -25.00 -36.38 2.70
N LEU A 401 -25.02 -35.50 1.75
CA LEU A 401 -26.22 -34.76 1.42
C LEU A 401 -27.07 -35.62 0.50
N GLY A 402 -28.32 -35.87 0.83
CA GLY A 402 -29.27 -36.53 -0.08
C GLY A 402 -29.38 -35.71 -1.37
N ARG A 403 -29.69 -36.34 -2.52
CA ARG A 403 -29.77 -35.69 -3.83
C ARG A 403 -30.53 -34.35 -3.79
N ASN A 404 -31.67 -34.32 -3.11
CA ASN A 404 -32.48 -33.10 -2.98
C ASN A 404 -31.79 -32.02 -2.10
N GLN A 405 -31.10 -32.42 -1.03
CA GLN A 405 -30.37 -31.51 -0.15
C GLN A 405 -29.14 -30.91 -0.88
N SER A 406 -28.43 -31.70 -1.68
CA SER A 406 -27.32 -31.20 -2.51
C SER A 406 -27.79 -30.18 -3.54
N VAL A 407 -28.90 -30.44 -4.23
CA VAL A 407 -29.52 -29.51 -5.17
C VAL A 407 -29.97 -28.24 -4.47
N THR A 408 -30.65 -28.35 -3.32
CA THR A 408 -31.11 -27.22 -2.54
C THR A 408 -29.92 -26.37 -2.09
N PHE A 409 -28.86 -26.96 -1.59
CA PHE A 409 -27.65 -26.24 -1.17
C PHE A 409 -27.01 -25.48 -2.32
N ILE A 410 -26.90 -26.08 -3.51
CA ILE A 410 -26.35 -25.44 -4.70
C ILE A 410 -27.24 -24.27 -5.14
N VAL A 411 -28.56 -24.47 -5.17
CA VAL A 411 -29.51 -23.42 -5.54
C VAL A 411 -29.42 -22.23 -4.57
N LEU A 412 -29.34 -22.48 -3.25
CA LEU A 412 -29.17 -21.44 -2.24
C LEU A 412 -27.81 -20.72 -2.39
N LEU A 413 -26.73 -21.47 -2.66
CA LEU A 413 -25.41 -20.89 -2.89
C LEU A 413 -25.38 -19.98 -4.12
N VAL A 414 -25.99 -20.43 -5.22
CA VAL A 414 -26.14 -19.64 -6.45
C VAL A 414 -27.02 -18.42 -6.22
N ALA A 415 -28.17 -18.59 -5.58
CA ALA A 415 -29.11 -17.51 -5.28
C ALA A 415 -28.45 -16.43 -4.38
N PHE A 416 -27.74 -16.85 -3.34
CA PHE A 416 -26.96 -15.96 -2.47
C PHE A 416 -25.89 -15.21 -3.25
N SER A 417 -25.13 -15.90 -4.10
CA SER A 417 -24.06 -15.31 -4.91
C SER A 417 -24.61 -14.30 -5.93
N VAL A 418 -25.72 -14.63 -6.59
CA VAL A 418 -26.44 -13.73 -7.50
C VAL A 418 -27.00 -12.54 -6.72
N GLY A 419 -27.58 -12.76 -5.54
CA GLY A 419 -28.05 -11.69 -4.65
C GLY A 419 -26.96 -10.70 -4.28
N VAL A 420 -25.76 -11.18 -3.94
CA VAL A 420 -24.57 -10.33 -3.66
C VAL A 420 -24.16 -9.53 -4.89
N VAL A 421 -24.15 -10.14 -6.07
CA VAL A 421 -23.81 -9.47 -7.34
C VAL A 421 -24.83 -8.39 -7.69
N VAL A 422 -26.14 -8.69 -7.54
CA VAL A 422 -27.24 -7.74 -7.83
C VAL A 422 -27.24 -6.59 -6.82
N TYR A 423 -27.16 -6.88 -5.54
CA TYR A 423 -27.12 -5.86 -4.46
C TYR A 423 -25.97 -4.88 -4.63
N ARG A 424 -24.82 -5.34 -5.15
CA ARG A 424 -23.61 -4.54 -5.33
C ARG A 424 -23.40 -4.03 -6.75
N ARG A 425 -24.38 -4.15 -7.63
CA ARG A 425 -24.33 -3.58 -8.96
C ARG A 425 -24.36 -2.06 -8.83
N GLN A 426 -23.19 -1.44 -8.79
CA GLN A 426 -23.06 0.01 -8.87
C GLN A 426 -23.60 0.46 -10.23
N GLY A 427 -24.36 1.52 -10.22
CA GLY A 427 -24.81 2.16 -11.44
C GLY A 427 -23.62 2.55 -12.32
N PRO A 428 -23.82 2.71 -13.62
CA PRO A 428 -22.77 3.19 -14.53
C PRO A 428 -22.34 4.60 -14.11
N VAL A 429 -21.05 4.90 -14.25
CA VAL A 429 -20.55 6.27 -14.13
C VAL A 429 -21.09 7.04 -15.32
N LEU A 430 -21.96 8.02 -15.07
CA LEU A 430 -22.62 8.80 -16.12
C LEU A 430 -21.80 10.02 -16.52
N GLU A 431 -21.12 10.63 -15.55
CA GLU A 431 -20.31 11.84 -15.73
C GLU A 431 -18.87 11.55 -15.31
N HIS A 432 -17.94 12.20 -15.98
CA HIS A 432 -16.53 12.04 -15.67
C HIS A 432 -16.22 12.67 -14.29
N PRO A 433 -15.55 11.94 -13.37
CA PRO A 433 -15.28 12.46 -12.02
C PRO A 433 -14.55 13.81 -12.00
N ILE A 434 -13.65 14.05 -12.97
CA ILE A 434 -12.92 15.32 -13.08
C ILE A 434 -13.87 16.52 -13.28
N THR A 435 -14.96 16.36 -14.06
CA THR A 435 -15.95 17.43 -14.24
C THR A 435 -16.54 17.87 -12.89
N SER A 436 -16.99 16.89 -12.09
CA SER A 436 -17.51 17.16 -10.74
C SER A 436 -16.46 17.77 -9.82
N LEU A 437 -15.20 17.30 -9.90
CA LEU A 437 -14.09 17.81 -9.09
C LEU A 437 -13.76 19.27 -9.42
N ILE A 438 -13.76 19.66 -10.70
CA ILE A 438 -13.57 21.05 -11.13
C ILE A 438 -14.70 21.95 -10.61
N GLN A 439 -15.96 21.48 -10.67
CA GLN A 439 -17.10 22.24 -10.17
C GLN A 439 -17.00 22.45 -8.64
N VAL A 440 -16.73 21.39 -7.90
CA VAL A 440 -16.55 21.46 -6.44
C VAL A 440 -15.38 22.40 -6.08
N ALA A 441 -14.25 22.27 -6.76
CA ALA A 441 -13.07 23.10 -6.54
C ALA A 441 -13.36 24.58 -6.79
N THR A 442 -14.14 24.90 -7.83
CA THR A 442 -14.54 26.27 -8.12
C THR A 442 -15.37 26.88 -6.99
N VAL A 443 -16.37 26.13 -6.48
CA VAL A 443 -17.20 26.60 -5.36
C VAL A 443 -16.36 26.76 -4.08
N GLN A 444 -15.52 25.78 -3.77
CA GLN A 444 -14.63 25.85 -2.60
C GLN A 444 -13.67 27.03 -2.65
N HIS A 445 -13.10 27.31 -3.84
CA HIS A 445 -12.21 28.45 -4.03
C HIS A 445 -12.90 29.78 -3.77
N GLU A 446 -14.08 30.02 -4.35
CA GLU A 446 -14.82 31.28 -4.17
C GLU A 446 -15.27 31.45 -2.69
N GLN A 447 -15.65 30.36 -2.02
CA GLN A 447 -15.96 30.40 -0.59
C GLN A 447 -14.73 30.77 0.24
N TRP A 448 -13.59 30.10 0.00
CA TRP A 448 -12.34 30.42 0.70
C TRP A 448 -11.91 31.87 0.45
N LYS A 449 -11.90 32.33 -0.80
CA LYS A 449 -11.52 33.68 -1.20
C LYS A 449 -12.35 34.75 -0.50
N SER A 450 -13.67 34.53 -0.39
CA SER A 450 -14.56 35.45 0.31
C SER A 450 -14.27 35.54 1.82
N GLN A 451 -13.71 34.52 2.40
CA GLN A 451 -13.29 34.48 3.81
C GLN A 451 -11.90 35.06 4.02
N ALA A 452 -10.98 34.78 3.09
CA ALA A 452 -9.59 35.22 3.17
C ALA A 452 -9.40 36.74 2.94
N HIS A 453 -10.37 37.38 2.31
CA HIS A 453 -10.41 38.83 2.01
C HIS A 453 -11.72 39.44 2.50
N ARG A 454 -12.04 39.22 3.75
CA ARG A 454 -13.30 39.72 4.34
C ARG A 454 -13.15 41.11 4.93
N SER A 455 -11.96 41.44 5.45
CA SER A 455 -11.69 42.70 6.14
C SER A 455 -11.30 43.82 5.17
N GLU A 456 -12.07 44.90 5.15
CA GLU A 456 -11.79 46.11 4.38
C GLU A 456 -11.07 47.18 5.23
N SER A 457 -11.02 46.99 6.54
CA SER A 457 -10.38 47.89 7.50
C SER A 457 -9.58 47.18 8.57
N LEU A 458 -8.61 47.87 9.17
CA LEU A 458 -7.85 47.35 10.32
C LEU A 458 -8.77 46.94 11.47
N ALA A 459 -9.83 47.70 11.73
CA ALA A 459 -10.77 47.40 12.80
C ALA A 459 -11.51 46.09 12.54
N GLU A 460 -11.93 45.85 11.30
CA GLU A 460 -12.55 44.56 10.90
C GLU A 460 -11.56 43.40 10.96
N ALA A 461 -10.31 43.61 10.51
CA ALA A 461 -9.27 42.60 10.57
C ALA A 461 -8.98 42.18 12.02
N VAL A 462 -8.99 43.10 12.98
CA VAL A 462 -8.87 42.79 14.41
C VAL A 462 -10.07 41.96 14.89
N VAL A 463 -11.30 42.33 14.56
CA VAL A 463 -12.51 41.61 14.95
C VAL A 463 -12.53 40.18 14.35
N HIS A 464 -12.22 40.06 13.05
CA HIS A 464 -12.17 38.74 12.40
C HIS A 464 -11.06 37.85 12.95
N TYR A 465 -9.90 38.44 13.26
CA TYR A 465 -8.81 37.72 13.95
C TYR A 465 -9.28 37.20 15.31
N GLN A 466 -9.91 38.03 16.14
CA GLN A 466 -10.43 37.63 17.45
C GLN A 466 -11.48 36.51 17.33
N GLN A 467 -12.40 36.63 16.36
CA GLN A 467 -13.42 35.62 16.10
C GLN A 467 -12.85 34.29 15.64
N ARG A 468 -11.78 34.33 14.79
CA ARG A 468 -11.18 33.13 14.20
C ARG A 468 -10.26 32.38 15.16
N TYR A 469 -9.45 33.12 15.93
CA TYR A 469 -8.40 32.55 16.76
C TYR A 469 -8.69 32.65 18.27
N ASN A 470 -9.82 33.22 18.64
CA ASN A 470 -10.28 33.40 20.03
C ASN A 470 -9.26 34.10 20.94
N ARG A 471 -8.51 35.08 20.43
CA ARG A 471 -7.51 35.86 21.13
C ARG A 471 -7.23 37.17 20.40
N ASP A 472 -6.59 38.13 21.09
CA ASP A 472 -6.17 39.39 20.46
C ASP A 472 -5.04 39.14 19.44
N PRO A 473 -4.97 39.92 18.33
CA PRO A 473 -3.82 39.89 17.42
C PRO A 473 -2.51 40.20 18.16
N PRO A 474 -1.35 39.77 17.62
CA PRO A 474 -0.06 40.09 18.22
C PRO A 474 0.22 41.60 18.20
N PRO A 475 1.15 42.11 19.06
CA PRO A 475 1.63 43.47 18.91
C PRO A 475 2.11 43.79 17.50
N ASN A 476 2.03 45.08 17.10
CA ASN A 476 2.35 45.52 15.74
C ASN A 476 1.48 44.95 14.61
N PHE A 477 0.30 44.41 14.96
CA PHE A 477 -0.66 43.91 13.96
C PHE A 477 -1.13 45.01 13.01
N ASP A 478 -1.24 46.26 13.51
CA ASP A 478 -1.51 47.45 12.68
C ASP A 478 -0.41 47.67 11.65
N LYS A 479 0.86 47.52 12.03
CA LYS A 479 2.01 47.65 11.12
C LYS A 479 1.97 46.59 10.04
N TRP A 480 1.69 45.36 10.43
CA TRP A 480 1.49 44.27 9.49
C TRP A 480 0.32 44.49 8.55
N TYR A 481 -0.83 44.97 9.05
CA TYR A 481 -2.00 45.27 8.22
C TYR A 481 -1.68 46.32 7.16
N HIS A 482 -1.09 47.45 7.56
CA HIS A 482 -0.69 48.49 6.64
C HIS A 482 0.38 48.05 5.64
N PHE A 483 1.29 47.20 6.06
CA PHE A 483 2.30 46.59 5.21
C PHE A 483 1.66 45.68 4.15
N ALA A 484 0.69 44.87 4.54
CA ALA A 484 -0.05 43.98 3.65
C ALA A 484 -0.89 44.75 2.63
N VAL A 485 -1.66 45.76 3.09
CA VAL A 485 -2.47 46.62 2.23
C VAL A 485 -1.59 47.42 1.28
N GLY A 486 -0.47 47.98 1.76
CA GLY A 486 0.50 48.73 0.94
C GLY A 486 1.13 47.88 -0.18
N ARG A 487 1.14 46.53 -0.02
CA ARG A 487 1.60 45.58 -1.02
C ARG A 487 0.48 44.97 -1.87
N ASN A 488 -0.74 45.46 -1.71
CA ASN A 488 -1.93 44.94 -2.40
C ASN A 488 -2.13 43.42 -2.16
N SER A 489 -1.86 42.94 -0.93
CA SER A 489 -2.12 41.57 -0.58
C SER A 489 -3.63 41.32 -0.51
N ILE A 490 -4.10 40.26 -1.18
CA ILE A 490 -5.50 39.85 -1.17
C ILE A 490 -5.82 39.08 0.11
N VAL A 491 -4.87 38.29 0.62
CA VAL A 491 -5.06 37.45 1.81
C VAL A 491 -4.78 38.26 3.06
N ILE A 492 -5.83 38.63 3.80
CA ILE A 492 -5.77 39.39 5.05
C ILE A 492 -6.22 38.51 6.26
N ASP A 493 -7.26 37.70 6.10
CA ASP A 493 -7.95 37.05 7.20
C ASP A 493 -7.62 35.58 7.37
N ASP A 494 -6.89 34.94 6.42
CA ASP A 494 -6.58 33.53 6.46
C ASP A 494 -5.08 33.23 6.56
N TYR A 495 -4.67 32.89 7.79
CA TYR A 495 -3.32 32.41 8.14
C TYR A 495 -3.38 31.15 9.02
N ASP A 496 -4.37 30.29 8.80
CA ASP A 496 -4.57 29.05 9.56
C ASP A 496 -3.35 28.13 9.51
N ASN A 497 -2.59 28.14 8.42
CA ASN A 497 -1.33 27.41 8.33
C ASN A 497 -0.31 27.83 9.39
N ILE A 498 -0.25 29.11 9.75
CA ILE A 498 0.64 29.63 10.81
C ILE A 498 0.17 29.10 12.17
N GLU A 499 -1.14 29.15 12.42
CA GLU A 499 -1.72 28.65 13.65
C GLU A 499 -1.49 27.14 13.83
N GLU A 500 -1.71 26.35 12.75
CA GLU A 500 -1.44 24.93 12.73
C GLU A 500 0.04 24.62 13.05
N ASP A 501 0.96 25.36 12.42
CA ASP A 501 2.40 25.14 12.58
C ASP A 501 2.88 25.53 13.97
N LEU A 502 2.30 26.54 14.59
CA LEU A 502 2.69 27.04 15.90
C LEU A 502 1.94 26.39 17.07
N ALA A 503 0.83 25.70 16.84
CA ALA A 503 0.01 25.08 17.87
C ALA A 503 0.78 24.16 18.83
N PRO A 504 1.68 23.26 18.35
CA PRO A 504 2.43 22.38 19.27
C PRO A 504 3.33 23.14 20.25
N PHE A 505 3.78 24.34 19.88
CA PHE A 505 4.68 25.17 20.67
C PHE A 505 3.95 25.97 21.74
N SER A 506 2.63 26.10 21.65
CA SER A 506 1.82 26.82 22.65
C SER A 506 1.83 26.16 24.02
N SER A 507 2.17 24.87 24.12
CA SER A 507 2.29 24.12 25.38
C SER A 507 3.52 24.48 26.23
N PHE A 508 4.49 25.20 25.64
CA PHE A 508 5.73 25.57 26.32
C PHE A 508 5.70 27.03 26.80
N ASN A 509 6.44 27.32 27.86
CA ASN A 509 6.73 28.70 28.31
C ASN A 509 7.68 29.38 27.30
N ALA A 510 7.72 30.69 27.35
CA ALA A 510 8.60 31.48 26.47
C ALA A 510 10.10 31.12 26.66
N ASP A 511 10.53 30.94 27.92
CA ASP A 511 11.89 30.51 28.26
C ASP A 511 12.24 29.16 27.66
N ASP A 512 11.31 28.19 27.79
CA ASP A 512 11.49 26.84 27.20
C ASP A 512 11.64 26.94 25.70
N LEU A 513 10.86 27.76 25.02
CA LEU A 513 10.95 27.90 23.54
C LEU A 513 12.30 28.54 23.15
N ARG A 514 12.77 29.57 23.89
CA ARG A 514 14.07 30.14 23.62
C ARG A 514 15.22 29.17 23.90
N LEU A 515 15.11 28.38 24.97
CA LEU A 515 16.08 27.30 25.26
C LEU A 515 16.10 26.23 24.16
N ARG A 516 14.93 25.78 23.69
CA ARG A 516 14.81 24.82 22.61
C ARG A 516 15.40 25.35 21.29
N THR A 517 15.15 26.63 20.98
CA THR A 517 15.77 27.29 19.82
C THR A 517 17.29 27.32 19.95
N ALA A 518 17.82 27.72 21.07
CA ALA A 518 19.25 27.74 21.33
C ALA A 518 19.88 26.33 21.30
N THR A 519 19.15 25.30 21.81
CA THR A 519 19.59 23.89 21.77
C THR A 519 19.73 23.42 20.33
N VAL A 520 18.73 23.65 19.48
CA VAL A 520 18.76 23.29 18.05
C VAL A 520 19.93 23.99 17.33
N LEU A 521 20.10 25.29 17.57
CA LEU A 521 21.20 26.08 16.95
C LEU A 521 22.59 25.63 17.38
N ALA A 522 22.72 25.11 18.61
CA ALA A 522 23.99 24.62 19.14
C ALA A 522 24.40 23.27 18.55
N THR A 523 23.46 22.47 17.97
CA THR A 523 23.76 21.15 17.35
C THR A 523 24.60 21.25 16.08
N LYS A 524 24.56 22.35 15.35
CA LYS A 524 25.25 22.61 14.07
C LYS A 524 24.97 21.62 12.93
N GLU A 525 24.02 20.71 13.09
CA GLU A 525 23.70 19.65 12.12
C GLU A 525 22.68 20.15 11.10
N GLY A 526 23.10 20.88 10.07
CA GLY A 526 22.22 21.36 9.01
C GLY A 526 21.16 22.34 9.48
N VAL A 527 21.42 23.07 10.56
CA VAL A 527 20.61 24.18 11.06
C VAL A 527 21.45 25.45 11.13
N ALA A 528 20.91 26.54 10.62
CA ALA A 528 21.52 27.85 10.70
C ALA A 528 20.62 28.84 11.43
N GLY A 529 21.20 29.87 12.02
CA GLY A 529 20.51 30.87 12.80
C GLY A 529 20.38 32.21 12.10
N ILE A 530 19.18 32.79 12.15
CA ILE A 530 18.95 34.21 11.90
C ILE A 530 18.66 34.88 13.24
N ARG A 531 19.31 35.99 13.48
CA ARG A 531 19.12 36.83 14.66
C ARG A 531 18.50 38.15 14.25
N ILE A 532 17.49 38.57 14.98
CA ILE A 532 16.86 39.87 14.82
C ILE A 532 17.13 40.66 16.13
N ARG A 533 17.81 41.83 15.98
CA ARG A 533 18.11 42.71 17.12
C ARG A 533 17.95 44.17 16.64
N ASP A 534 17.30 44.94 17.46
CA ASP A 534 17.09 46.41 17.19
C ASP A 534 16.62 46.67 15.76
N GLY A 535 15.71 45.85 15.24
CA GLY A 535 15.15 46.01 13.90
C GLY A 535 16.09 45.62 12.75
N ASN A 536 17.18 44.92 13.04
CA ASN A 536 18.09 44.42 12.03
C ASN A 536 18.18 42.90 12.06
N ALA A 537 18.07 42.27 10.90
CA ALA A 537 18.18 40.82 10.74
C ALA A 537 19.56 40.43 10.20
N GLU A 538 20.21 39.45 10.82
CA GLU A 538 21.52 38.96 10.40
C GLU A 538 21.66 37.45 10.54
N VAL A 539 22.52 36.84 9.73
CA VAL A 539 22.94 35.44 9.89
C VAL A 539 24.03 35.39 10.96
N PHE A 540 23.79 34.73 12.08
CA PHE A 540 24.70 34.70 13.21
C PHE A 540 25.32 33.34 13.53
N SER A 541 24.80 32.26 13.02
CA SER A 541 25.42 30.93 13.10
C SER A 541 26.01 30.53 11.76
N ASN A 542 27.06 29.71 11.74
CA ASN A 542 27.78 29.32 10.53
C ASN A 542 26.92 28.44 9.61
N PRO A 543 26.25 28.99 8.56
CA PRO A 543 25.66 28.18 7.53
C PRO A 543 26.76 27.50 6.72
N LEU A 544 26.47 26.32 6.17
CA LEU A 544 27.33 25.71 5.16
C LEU A 544 27.44 26.67 3.96
N ASP A 545 28.64 26.85 3.40
CA ASP A 545 28.84 27.76 2.25
C ASP A 545 27.88 27.50 1.10
N THR A 546 27.56 26.25 0.86
CA THR A 546 26.59 25.82 -0.16
C THR A 546 25.17 26.33 0.07
N HIS A 547 24.80 26.68 1.31
CA HIS A 547 23.46 27.12 1.71
C HIS A 547 23.43 28.60 2.15
N ARG A 548 24.55 29.31 2.09
CA ARG A 548 24.65 30.72 2.48
C ARG A 548 23.60 31.59 1.76
N TRP A 549 23.44 31.39 0.45
CA TRP A 549 22.45 32.09 -0.34
C TRP A 549 21.00 31.95 0.19
N SER A 550 20.66 30.82 0.78
CA SER A 550 19.33 30.57 1.34
C SER A 550 19.09 31.42 2.60
N MET A 551 20.11 31.54 3.43
CA MET A 551 20.08 32.39 4.63
C MET A 551 20.04 33.88 4.26
N ASP A 552 20.85 34.30 3.30
CA ASP A 552 20.85 35.68 2.80
C ASP A 552 19.49 36.03 2.19
N GLY A 553 18.85 35.13 1.46
CA GLY A 553 17.49 35.32 0.90
C GLY A 553 16.42 35.45 2.00
N ALA A 554 16.52 34.68 3.08
CA ALA A 554 15.62 34.82 4.21
C ALA A 554 15.84 36.15 4.96
N VAL A 555 17.09 36.56 5.17
CA VAL A 555 17.42 37.84 5.77
C VAL A 555 16.90 39.01 4.90
N MET A 556 17.11 38.96 3.57
CA MET A 556 16.58 39.97 2.65
C MET A 556 15.05 40.11 2.77
N MET A 557 14.34 38.98 2.87
CA MET A 557 12.88 39.00 3.06
C MET A 557 12.48 39.67 4.38
N ILE A 558 13.13 39.30 5.47
CA ILE A 558 12.83 39.78 6.82
C ILE A 558 13.16 41.28 6.96
N GLN A 559 14.24 41.75 6.34
CA GLN A 559 14.74 43.12 6.50
C GLN A 559 13.69 44.20 6.07
N HIS A 560 12.73 43.85 5.20
CA HIS A 560 11.67 44.77 4.79
C HIS A 560 10.71 45.21 5.92
N PHE A 561 10.69 44.46 7.03
CA PHE A 561 9.80 44.71 8.16
C PHE A 561 10.44 44.39 9.52
N ALA A 562 11.77 44.21 9.55
CA ALA A 562 12.51 43.87 10.75
C ALA A 562 12.34 44.92 11.87
N GLU A 563 12.19 46.18 11.53
CA GLU A 563 11.98 47.32 12.48
C GLU A 563 10.70 47.13 13.33
N PHE A 564 9.71 46.36 12.86
CA PHE A 564 8.45 46.07 13.55
C PHE A 564 8.47 44.77 14.34
N LEU A 565 9.57 44.01 14.28
CA LEU A 565 9.72 42.78 14.99
C LEU A 565 10.42 42.96 16.34
N PRO A 566 10.06 42.16 17.37
CA PRO A 566 10.84 42.13 18.57
C PRO A 566 12.14 41.37 18.36
N ASP A 567 13.10 41.55 19.24
CA ASP A 567 14.33 40.76 19.26
C ASP A 567 14.00 39.25 19.35
N MET A 568 14.58 38.46 18.46
CA MET A 568 14.37 37.00 18.41
C MET A 568 15.50 36.28 17.67
N ASP A 569 15.66 35.00 17.96
CA ASP A 569 16.48 34.05 17.22
C ASP A 569 15.59 33.02 16.48
N LEU A 570 15.98 32.64 15.26
CA LEU A 570 15.28 31.69 14.43
C LEU A 570 16.23 30.57 14.04
N ALA A 571 15.79 29.32 14.14
CA ALA A 571 16.52 28.15 13.70
C ALA A 571 15.96 27.64 12.37
N LEU A 572 16.69 27.80 11.27
CA LEU A 572 16.30 27.46 9.92
C LEU A 572 16.90 26.12 9.50
N ASN A 573 16.07 25.25 8.97
CA ASN A 573 16.49 24.01 8.35
C ASN A 573 17.20 24.29 7.00
N LEU A 574 18.43 23.85 6.88
CA LEU A 574 19.18 23.94 5.64
C LEU A 574 18.99 22.71 4.73
N HIS A 575 18.40 21.65 5.27
CA HIS A 575 18.09 20.45 4.50
C HIS A 575 16.74 20.58 3.79
N ASP A 576 16.57 19.76 2.76
CA ASP A 576 15.33 19.74 1.97
C ASP A 576 14.19 19.02 2.70
N GLU A 577 14.52 17.99 3.51
CA GLU A 577 13.55 17.18 4.24
C GLU A 577 13.15 17.79 5.58
N SER A 578 11.92 17.49 6.02
CA SER A 578 11.39 17.85 7.34
C SER A 578 12.13 17.13 8.46
N ARG A 579 12.21 17.73 9.66
CA ARG A 579 13.08 17.25 10.73
C ARG A 579 12.37 16.87 12.02
N VAL A 580 11.24 17.47 12.34
CA VAL A 580 10.59 17.32 13.64
C VAL A 580 9.41 16.35 13.53
N ALA A 581 9.65 15.08 13.88
CA ALA A 581 8.66 13.99 13.82
C ALA A 581 8.27 13.58 15.24
N VAL A 582 7.20 14.15 15.77
CA VAL A 582 6.77 13.96 17.15
C VAL A 582 5.85 12.75 17.29
N PRO A 583 6.09 11.84 18.27
CA PRO A 583 5.15 10.77 18.57
C PRO A 583 3.74 11.26 18.86
N TYR A 584 2.73 10.54 18.37
CA TYR A 584 1.32 10.94 18.45
C TYR A 584 0.90 11.35 19.87
N GLU A 585 1.22 10.55 20.87
CA GLU A 585 0.80 10.78 22.26
C GLU A 585 1.37 12.09 22.80
N ARG A 586 2.62 12.37 22.46
CA ARG A 586 3.33 13.57 22.88
C ARG A 586 2.84 14.81 22.13
N LEU A 587 2.52 14.65 20.86
CA LEU A 587 1.93 15.72 20.06
C LEU A 587 0.52 16.05 20.51
N GLN A 588 -0.32 15.04 20.81
CA GLN A 588 -1.67 15.28 21.34
C GLN A 588 -1.63 15.94 22.72
N ASP A 589 -0.75 15.48 23.60
CA ASP A 589 -0.57 16.11 24.91
C ASP A 589 -0.21 17.60 24.79
N ALA A 590 0.67 17.95 23.85
CA ALA A 590 1.03 19.34 23.59
C ALA A 590 -0.13 20.17 22.99
N LEU A 591 -0.95 19.57 22.13
CA LEU A 591 -2.10 20.24 21.50
C LEU A 591 -3.28 20.41 22.49
N ASP A 592 -3.49 19.41 23.37
CA ASP A 592 -4.60 19.41 24.33
C ASP A 592 -4.31 20.27 25.58
N ASN A 593 -3.04 20.52 25.87
CA ASN A 593 -2.58 21.28 27.03
C ASN A 593 -1.82 22.56 26.63
N PRO A 594 -2.41 23.48 25.86
CA PRO A 594 -1.77 24.77 25.61
C PRO A 594 -1.63 25.49 26.92
N GLN A 595 -0.49 26.14 27.14
CA GLN A 595 -0.33 27.03 28.31
C GLN A 595 -1.44 28.07 28.24
N PRO A 596 -2.20 28.26 29.33
CA PRO A 596 -3.31 29.21 29.32
C PRO A 596 -2.77 30.59 28.96
N TYR A 597 -3.49 31.30 28.07
CA TYR A 597 -3.42 32.73 27.99
C TYR A 597 -4.37 33.27 29.06
N PRO A 598 -3.94 33.53 30.30
CA PRO A 598 -4.81 34.17 31.23
C PRO A 598 -5.11 35.55 30.65
N ILE A 599 -6.36 35.81 30.36
CA ILE A 599 -6.82 37.15 30.07
C ILE A 599 -7.05 37.77 31.41
N PRO A 600 -6.18 38.63 31.92
CA PRO A 600 -6.48 39.37 33.14
C PRO A 600 -7.67 40.26 32.83
N GLU A 601 -8.80 40.08 33.47
CA GLU A 601 -9.85 41.05 33.43
C GLU A 601 -9.42 42.27 34.28
N PRO A 602 -9.67 43.45 33.83
CA PRO A 602 -9.94 44.12 32.58
C PRO A 602 -8.79 44.99 32.04
N SER A 603 -7.56 44.58 32.28
CA SER A 603 -6.38 45.35 31.84
C SER A 603 -6.25 45.27 30.31
N ARG A 604 -6.08 46.39 29.65
CA ARG A 604 -5.77 46.45 28.24
C ARG A 604 -4.44 45.74 28.00
N PRO A 605 -4.32 44.81 27.02
CA PRO A 605 -3.03 44.25 26.67
C PRO A 605 -2.07 45.41 26.27
N SER A 606 -0.78 45.22 26.56
CA SER A 606 0.27 46.07 26.05
C SER A 606 0.27 46.00 24.50
N LYS A 607 0.26 47.16 23.84
CA LYS A 607 0.36 47.22 22.36
C LYS A 607 1.75 46.84 21.86
N ASP A 608 2.75 46.89 22.71
CA ASP A 608 4.15 46.69 22.40
C ASP A 608 4.63 45.34 22.97
N PHE A 609 5.57 44.73 22.31
CA PHE A 609 6.30 43.59 22.88
C PHE A 609 7.10 43.98 24.13
N SER A 610 7.41 43.03 24.96
CA SER A 610 8.23 43.24 26.13
C SER A 610 9.57 43.89 25.75
N LYS A 611 10.04 44.80 26.57
CA LYS A 611 11.35 45.42 26.42
C LYS A 611 12.46 44.45 26.89
N ASP A 612 13.69 44.78 26.49
CA ASP A 612 14.91 44.05 26.89
C ASP A 612 14.94 42.56 26.50
N ARG A 613 14.23 42.21 25.42
CA ARG A 613 14.17 40.84 24.89
C ARG A 613 15.52 40.31 24.44
N ALA A 614 16.45 41.16 24.02
CA ALA A 614 17.79 40.74 23.58
C ALA A 614 18.52 39.94 24.66
N THR A 615 18.34 40.27 25.95
CA THR A 615 18.97 39.58 27.08
C THR A 615 18.30 38.27 27.45
N ALA A 616 17.04 38.06 27.02
CA ALA A 616 16.29 36.83 27.28
C ALA A 616 16.71 35.68 26.35
N TRP A 617 17.35 35.95 25.19
CA TRP A 617 17.86 34.94 24.29
C TRP A 617 19.21 34.39 24.74
N LEU A 618 19.35 33.08 24.76
CA LEU A 618 20.52 32.41 25.33
C LEU A 618 21.69 32.44 24.34
N ASP A 619 22.92 32.60 24.94
CA ASP A 619 24.15 32.41 24.19
C ASP A 619 24.33 30.93 23.85
N ILE A 620 24.31 30.61 22.53
CA ILE A 620 24.44 29.27 21.99
C ILE A 620 25.72 28.57 22.52
N GLY A 621 26.80 29.31 22.71
CA GLY A 621 28.05 28.78 23.21
C GLY A 621 27.99 28.19 24.64
N ARG A 622 26.95 28.51 25.39
CA ARG A 622 26.72 28.01 26.75
C ARG A 622 25.76 26.82 26.83
N VAL A 623 25.10 26.48 25.71
CA VAL A 623 24.14 25.37 25.66
C VAL A 623 24.85 24.06 25.40
N ARG A 624 24.65 23.08 26.26
CA ARG A 624 25.12 21.71 26.06
C ARG A 624 24.10 20.96 25.20
N THR A 625 24.55 20.34 24.10
CA THR A 625 23.73 19.52 23.23
C THR A 625 24.03 18.05 23.40
N ASP A 626 23.04 17.21 23.29
CA ASP A 626 23.23 15.76 23.14
C ASP A 626 23.78 15.48 21.72
N PRO A 627 24.89 14.75 21.59
CA PRO A 627 25.39 14.33 20.27
C PRO A 627 24.36 13.54 19.44
N HIS A 628 23.35 12.94 20.08
CA HIS A 628 22.29 12.15 19.45
C HIS A 628 20.94 12.90 19.38
N PHE A 629 20.96 14.21 19.51
CA PHE A 629 19.75 15.03 19.43
C PHE A 629 18.99 14.87 18.11
N PHE A 630 19.72 14.76 17.02
CA PHE A 630 19.18 14.38 15.71
C PHE A 630 19.63 12.97 15.34
N GLU A 631 18.70 12.17 14.85
CA GLU A 631 18.95 10.82 14.33
C GLU A 631 18.97 10.83 12.81
N GLU A 632 19.94 10.14 12.21
CA GLU A 632 19.98 9.97 10.75
C GLU A 632 18.87 9.03 10.26
N GLY A 633 17.96 9.56 9.45
CA GLY A 633 16.79 8.83 8.97
C GLY A 633 17.08 7.67 8.01
N ARG A 634 18.32 7.56 7.48
CA ARG A 634 18.72 6.43 6.61
C ARG A 634 19.13 5.18 7.37
N ILE A 635 19.48 5.30 8.64
CA ILE A 635 19.92 4.18 9.47
C ILE A 635 18.76 3.29 9.88
N LYS A 636 17.58 3.87 10.03
CA LYS A 636 16.34 3.17 10.41
C LYS A 636 15.29 3.34 9.32
N PRO A 637 14.27 2.45 9.25
CA PRO A 637 13.15 2.64 8.32
C PRO A 637 12.47 4.00 8.54
N SER A 638 12.64 4.93 7.60
CA SER A 638 12.22 6.34 7.77
C SER A 638 10.74 6.49 7.96
N TYR A 639 9.92 5.67 7.27
CA TYR A 639 8.47 5.74 7.41
C TYR A 639 8.00 5.39 8.81
N GLU A 640 8.49 4.32 9.40
CA GLU A 640 8.08 3.85 10.72
C GLU A 640 8.59 4.75 11.85
N ASN A 641 9.82 5.25 11.73
CA ASN A 641 10.43 6.03 12.79
C ASN A 641 10.08 7.52 12.73
N PHE A 642 9.80 8.05 11.55
CA PHE A 642 9.55 9.47 11.35
C PHE A 642 8.23 9.76 10.64
N GLY A 643 7.94 9.07 9.52
CA GLY A 643 6.81 9.38 8.66
C GLY A 643 5.45 9.07 9.27
N SER A 644 5.31 7.98 10.01
CA SER A 644 4.03 7.53 10.59
C SER A 644 3.91 7.70 12.10
N ILE A 645 4.97 8.16 12.77
CA ILE A 645 5.01 8.20 14.24
C ILE A 645 3.99 9.17 14.84
N ALA A 646 3.67 10.25 14.14
CA ALA A 646 2.65 11.21 14.51
C ALA A 646 1.21 10.73 14.28
N CYS A 647 1.03 9.60 13.61
CA CYS A 647 -0.29 9.02 13.40
C CYS A 647 -0.81 8.32 14.66
N SER A 648 -2.14 8.37 14.86
CA SER A 648 -2.79 7.65 15.94
C SER A 648 -2.37 6.17 15.97
N PRO A 649 -2.15 5.56 17.15
CA PRO A 649 -1.87 4.13 17.31
C PRO A 649 -2.94 3.23 16.67
N LYS A 650 -4.16 3.75 16.49
CA LYS A 650 -5.26 3.05 15.83
C LYS A 650 -5.25 3.20 14.31
N SER A 651 -4.43 4.08 13.77
CA SER A 651 -4.32 4.33 12.33
C SER A 651 -3.80 3.11 11.56
N ARG A 652 -4.08 3.08 10.26
CA ARG A 652 -3.55 2.03 9.39
C ARG A 652 -2.04 2.08 9.26
N ALA A 653 -1.46 3.28 9.19
CA ALA A 653 0.00 3.48 9.10
C ALA A 653 0.77 2.86 10.27
N ARG A 654 0.17 2.86 11.48
CA ARG A 654 0.78 2.29 12.70
C ARG A 654 0.50 0.79 12.85
N LYS A 655 -0.58 0.27 12.26
CA LYS A 655 -1.02 -1.12 12.37
C LYS A 655 -0.66 -1.99 11.18
N GLU A 656 -0.61 -1.39 9.98
CA GLU A 656 -0.45 -2.11 8.73
C GLU A 656 0.90 -1.76 8.10
N ARG A 657 1.62 -2.78 7.64
CA ARG A 657 2.78 -2.61 6.80
C ARG A 657 2.47 -3.13 5.39
N HIS A 658 2.69 -2.30 4.37
CA HIS A 658 2.44 -2.68 2.99
C HIS A 658 3.69 -3.30 2.36
N TRP A 659 3.80 -4.63 2.44
CA TRP A 659 4.96 -5.38 1.94
C TRP A 659 4.87 -5.78 0.48
N ILE A 660 3.66 -5.87 -0.07
CA ILE A 660 3.46 -6.36 -1.44
C ILE A 660 3.52 -5.18 -2.40
N THR A 661 4.71 -4.75 -2.75
CA THR A 661 4.96 -3.64 -3.69
C THR A 661 4.35 -3.85 -5.07
N LYS A 662 4.06 -5.10 -5.46
CA LYS A 662 3.44 -5.45 -6.75
C LYS A 662 2.03 -4.93 -6.94
N THR A 663 1.24 -4.82 -5.88
CA THR A 663 -0.21 -4.57 -5.97
C THR A 663 -0.56 -3.16 -5.55
N PHE A 664 -1.48 -2.52 -6.30
CA PHE A 664 -2.04 -1.24 -5.95
C PHE A 664 -2.88 -1.33 -4.67
N CYS A 665 -2.59 -0.45 -3.71
CA CYS A 665 -3.34 -0.36 -2.46
C CYS A 665 -4.60 0.49 -2.65
N HIS A 666 -5.70 -0.12 -3.13
CA HIS A 666 -6.93 0.63 -3.36
C HIS A 666 -7.57 1.16 -2.06
N THR A 667 -7.40 0.47 -0.95
CA THR A 667 -7.91 0.92 0.36
C THR A 667 -7.12 2.12 0.91
N CYS A 668 -5.89 2.34 0.42
CA CYS A 668 -5.09 3.50 0.78
C CYS A 668 -5.59 4.78 0.11
N THR A 669 -6.23 4.67 -1.06
CA THR A 669 -6.70 5.83 -1.82
C THR A 669 -8.15 6.24 -1.51
N GLN A 670 -8.93 5.39 -0.84
CA GLN A 670 -10.37 5.60 -0.65
C GLN A 670 -10.75 6.90 0.07
N HIS A 671 -9.90 7.37 0.98
CA HIS A 671 -10.20 8.55 1.80
C HIS A 671 -9.98 9.87 1.07
N HIS A 672 -9.17 9.87 0.03
CA HIS A 672 -8.79 11.09 -0.70
C HIS A 672 -9.13 11.06 -2.18
N SER A 673 -9.69 9.97 -2.72
CA SER A 673 -9.94 9.83 -4.15
C SER A 673 -11.41 9.66 -4.50
N MET A 674 -11.81 10.23 -5.65
CA MET A 674 -13.04 9.95 -6.36
C MET A 674 -12.73 9.07 -7.58
N GLY A 675 -12.97 7.78 -7.48
CA GLY A 675 -12.49 6.82 -8.46
C GLY A 675 -10.97 6.73 -8.48
N ALA A 676 -10.36 7.07 -9.61
CA ALA A 676 -8.90 7.13 -9.75
C ALA A 676 -8.30 8.49 -9.35
N PHE A 677 -9.11 9.55 -9.24
CA PHE A 677 -8.65 10.93 -9.19
C PHE A 677 -8.62 11.47 -7.77
N VAL A 678 -7.64 12.32 -7.48
CA VAL A 678 -7.50 12.98 -6.18
C VAL A 678 -8.68 13.93 -5.97
N ALA A 679 -9.47 13.69 -4.93
CA ALA A 679 -10.59 14.54 -4.52
C ALA A 679 -10.21 15.46 -3.34
N ASN A 680 -9.34 14.99 -2.46
CA ASN A 680 -8.82 15.79 -1.35
C ASN A 680 -7.29 15.82 -1.42
N TRP A 681 -6.76 16.99 -1.79
CA TRP A 681 -5.33 17.20 -1.99
C TRP A 681 -4.53 17.07 -0.69
N SER A 682 -5.00 17.63 0.41
CA SER A 682 -4.28 17.56 1.70
C SER A 682 -4.21 16.12 2.20
N LEU A 683 -5.32 15.38 2.15
CA LEU A 683 -5.34 13.96 2.54
C LEU A 683 -4.55 13.05 1.59
N SER A 684 -4.30 13.46 0.33
CA SER A 684 -3.55 12.62 -0.61
C SER A 684 -2.09 12.37 -0.21
N ALA A 685 -1.53 13.20 0.66
CA ALA A 685 -0.19 13.05 1.21
C ALA A 685 -0.18 12.55 2.67
N ASP A 686 -1.33 12.49 3.36
CA ASP A 686 -1.39 12.06 4.76
C ASP A 686 -1.00 10.58 4.91
N PRO A 687 0.10 10.24 5.62
CA PRO A 687 0.55 8.87 5.78
C PRO A 687 -0.40 8.01 6.62
N CYS A 688 -1.23 8.61 7.48
CA CYS A 688 -1.96 7.88 8.54
C CYS A 688 -2.94 6.83 8.02
N HIS A 689 -3.48 7.00 6.82
CA HIS A 689 -4.34 6.02 6.17
C HIS A 689 -3.66 5.29 5.00
N GLN A 690 -2.40 5.59 4.71
CA GLN A 690 -1.66 5.17 3.52
C GLN A 690 -0.35 4.42 3.86
N PRO A 691 -0.42 3.17 4.39
CA PRO A 691 0.79 2.42 4.76
C PRO A 691 1.69 2.08 3.57
N ASP A 692 1.20 2.14 2.34
CA ASP A 692 1.98 1.89 1.12
C ASP A 692 2.90 3.06 0.74
N LEU A 693 2.69 4.27 1.29
CA LEU A 693 3.61 5.40 1.09
C LEU A 693 5.03 5.11 1.59
N ALA A 694 5.18 4.16 2.52
CA ALA A 694 6.49 3.65 2.93
C ALA A 694 7.39 3.23 1.76
N ASN A 695 6.78 2.83 0.63
CA ASN A 695 7.48 2.30 -0.55
C ASN A 695 7.37 3.20 -1.79
N LEU A 696 6.75 4.38 -1.70
CA LEU A 696 6.37 5.15 -2.90
C LEU A 696 6.95 6.57 -2.97
N HIS A 697 7.74 6.99 -2.00
CA HIS A 697 8.38 8.31 -1.99
C HIS A 697 9.73 8.27 -1.29
N GLY A 698 10.71 9.03 -1.81
CA GLY A 698 12.08 9.06 -1.29
C GLY A 698 12.18 9.42 0.19
N MET A 699 11.38 10.38 0.66
CA MET A 699 11.33 10.79 2.08
C MET A 699 11.06 9.63 3.04
N HIS A 700 10.22 8.69 2.63
CA HIS A 700 9.85 7.54 3.45
C HIS A 700 10.70 6.30 3.20
N LEU A 701 11.21 6.16 1.98
CA LEU A 701 11.92 4.97 1.52
C LEU A 701 13.42 5.03 1.80
N SER A 702 14.06 6.15 1.43
CA SER A 702 15.48 6.39 1.60
C SER A 702 15.77 7.89 1.42
N PRO A 703 15.55 8.71 2.45
CA PRO A 703 15.72 10.16 2.37
C PRO A 703 17.16 10.56 2.09
N ALA A 704 17.34 11.73 1.46
CA ALA A 704 18.65 12.23 1.05
C ALA A 704 19.46 12.78 2.23
N SER A 705 18.82 13.55 3.09
CA SER A 705 19.46 14.32 4.16
C SER A 705 18.60 14.44 5.43
N LEU A 706 17.74 13.45 5.69
CA LEU A 706 16.89 13.45 6.89
C LEU A 706 17.75 13.24 8.15
N TRP A 707 17.81 14.29 8.96
CA TRP A 707 18.29 14.28 10.34
C TRP A 707 17.13 14.71 11.22
N GLY A 708 16.40 13.72 11.78
CA GLY A 708 15.13 13.93 12.47
C GLY A 708 15.27 13.92 13.99
N THR A 709 14.32 14.55 14.66
CA THR A 709 14.16 14.47 16.13
C THR A 709 12.72 14.17 16.48
N HIS A 710 12.52 13.53 17.64
CA HIS A 710 11.20 13.27 18.22
C HIS A 710 10.78 14.32 19.25
N ASP A 711 11.66 15.29 19.53
CA ASP A 711 11.38 16.39 20.44
C ASP A 711 10.65 17.52 19.72
N ILE A 712 9.69 18.16 20.41
CA ILE A 712 9.03 19.37 19.90
C ILE A 712 10.01 20.52 20.01
N VAL A 713 10.61 20.90 18.88
CA VAL A 713 11.59 22.01 18.80
C VAL A 713 11.27 22.90 17.61
N PRO A 714 11.46 24.22 17.74
CA PRO A 714 11.09 25.17 16.70
C PRO A 714 12.15 25.20 15.58
N ILE A 715 11.85 24.50 14.49
CA ILE A 715 12.66 24.52 13.29
C ILE A 715 11.81 25.06 12.16
N PHE A 716 12.30 26.13 11.49
CA PHE A 716 11.68 26.70 10.32
C PHE A 716 12.16 25.99 9.07
N SER A 717 11.23 25.39 8.33
CA SER A 717 11.51 24.63 7.10
C SER A 717 10.78 25.22 5.89
N GLN A 718 11.39 25.18 4.72
CA GLN A 718 10.81 25.69 3.47
C GLN A 718 9.56 24.89 3.04
N SER A 719 9.47 23.65 3.46
CA SER A 719 8.33 22.76 3.23
C SER A 719 8.24 21.74 4.33
N ARG A 720 7.08 21.12 4.46
CA ARG A 720 6.81 20.07 5.48
C ARG A 720 6.09 18.88 4.87
N ALA A 721 6.58 17.68 5.15
CA ALA A 721 5.83 16.46 4.89
C ALA A 721 4.76 16.28 5.99
N PRO A 722 3.55 15.77 5.67
CA PRO A 722 2.56 15.45 6.69
C PRO A 722 3.11 14.45 7.72
N GLY A 723 2.75 14.65 8.99
CA GLY A 723 3.31 13.88 10.11
C GLY A 723 4.52 14.54 10.80
N TYR A 724 5.00 15.68 10.27
CA TYR A 724 6.05 16.48 10.87
C TYR A 724 5.46 17.80 11.41
N VAL A 725 6.18 18.44 12.34
CA VAL A 725 5.75 19.68 13.00
C VAL A 725 6.71 20.85 12.75
N ASP A 726 7.54 20.78 11.74
CA ASP A 726 8.36 21.90 11.27
C ASP A 726 7.48 23.12 10.95
N ILE A 727 7.97 24.33 11.26
CA ILE A 727 7.27 25.57 10.99
C ILE A 727 7.52 25.98 9.54
N ARG A 728 6.48 26.06 8.71
CA ARG A 728 6.61 26.41 7.30
C ARG A 728 6.83 27.92 7.11
N TYR A 729 7.83 28.27 6.31
CA TYR A 729 8.08 29.65 5.93
C TYR A 729 8.29 29.78 4.40
N PRO A 730 8.09 30.98 3.82
CA PRO A 730 8.28 31.20 2.39
C PRO A 730 9.71 30.89 1.94
N SER A 731 9.83 30.04 0.93
CA SER A 731 11.12 29.53 0.48
C SER A 731 12.04 30.62 -0.09
N PRO A 732 13.29 30.78 0.39
CA PRO A 732 14.29 31.60 -0.26
C PRO A 732 14.59 31.20 -1.70
N TRP A 733 14.39 29.92 -2.06
CA TRP A 733 14.54 29.47 -3.46
C TRP A 733 13.63 30.24 -4.40
N ASN A 734 12.36 30.38 -4.04
CA ASN A 734 11.39 31.12 -4.84
C ASN A 734 11.60 32.64 -4.71
N TYR A 735 11.93 33.13 -3.50
CA TYR A 735 12.17 34.57 -3.28
C TYR A 735 13.38 35.12 -4.06
N MET A 736 14.45 34.27 -4.17
CA MET A 736 15.69 34.62 -4.91
C MET A 736 15.62 34.26 -6.41
N ASP A 737 14.45 33.87 -6.92
CA ASP A 737 14.24 33.51 -8.33
C ASP A 737 15.21 32.42 -8.85
N LYS A 738 15.54 31.41 -8.03
CA LYS A 738 16.41 30.30 -8.45
C LYS A 738 15.81 29.50 -9.62
N ALA A 739 14.49 29.45 -9.72
CA ALA A 739 13.74 29.06 -10.89
C ALA A 739 12.76 30.22 -11.18
N ARG A 740 12.84 30.80 -12.35
CA ARG A 740 12.08 32.01 -12.71
C ARG A 740 11.27 31.82 -13.97
N TYR A 741 10.05 32.35 -13.98
CA TYR A 741 9.26 32.49 -15.18
C TYR A 741 9.75 33.70 -16.00
N GLU A 742 10.41 33.42 -17.11
CA GLU A 742 10.89 34.36 -18.08
C GLU A 742 10.62 33.84 -19.48
N PHE A 743 10.22 34.70 -20.38
CA PHE A 743 10.03 34.39 -21.78
C PHE A 743 10.63 35.48 -22.66
N ASP A 744 11.08 35.12 -23.84
CA ASP A 744 11.66 36.01 -24.86
C ASP A 744 11.29 35.51 -26.27
N GLU A 745 11.80 36.15 -27.31
CA GLU A 745 11.52 35.72 -28.71
C GLU A 745 12.02 34.30 -29.01
N LYS A 746 13.08 33.84 -28.34
CA LYS A 746 13.64 32.49 -28.52
C LYS A 746 12.83 31.44 -27.76
N PHE A 747 12.29 31.81 -26.62
CA PHE A 747 11.51 30.95 -25.74
C PHE A 747 10.20 31.64 -25.36
N PRO A 748 9.27 31.79 -26.33
CA PRO A 748 8.00 32.44 -26.08
C PRO A 748 7.10 31.58 -25.18
N ASP A 749 6.16 32.24 -24.49
CA ASP A 749 5.05 31.58 -23.82
C ASP A 749 3.75 31.83 -24.61
N PRO A 750 3.44 30.98 -25.62
CA PRO A 750 2.27 31.16 -26.46
C PRO A 750 0.96 31.08 -25.69
N HIS A 751 -0.15 31.48 -26.29
CA HIS A 751 -1.47 31.20 -25.76
C HIS A 751 -1.68 29.70 -25.68
N PHE A 752 -2.48 29.23 -24.70
CA PHE A 752 -2.68 27.83 -24.42
C PHE A 752 -3.00 27.00 -25.67
N GLN A 753 -3.84 27.51 -26.56
CA GLN A 753 -4.25 26.82 -27.77
C GLN A 753 -3.13 26.67 -28.81
N ASP A 754 -2.18 27.57 -28.79
CA ASP A 754 -1.04 27.59 -29.74
C ASP A 754 0.15 26.75 -29.24
N LYS A 755 0.10 26.31 -28.00
CA LYS A 755 1.13 25.42 -27.41
C LYS A 755 1.08 24.02 -28.00
N GLU A 756 2.22 23.35 -28.01
CA GLU A 756 2.29 21.94 -28.37
C GLU A 756 1.46 21.08 -27.42
N ASN A 757 0.59 20.23 -27.99
CA ASN A 757 -0.23 19.30 -27.22
C ASN A 757 0.65 18.14 -26.69
N MET A 758 1.40 18.41 -25.62
CA MET A 758 2.37 17.48 -25.06
C MET A 758 2.42 17.63 -23.53
N LEU A 759 2.52 16.50 -22.81
CA LEU A 759 2.96 16.43 -21.43
C LEU A 759 4.49 16.40 -21.40
N PHE A 760 5.08 17.43 -20.81
CA PHE A 760 6.54 17.60 -20.78
C PHE A 760 7.08 17.62 -19.36
N TRP A 761 8.21 16.90 -19.14
CA TRP A 761 8.96 16.94 -17.90
C TRP A 761 10.42 16.57 -18.10
N ARG A 762 11.30 17.27 -17.43
CA ARG A 762 12.70 16.98 -17.27
C ARG A 762 13.09 17.12 -15.80
N GLY A 763 13.85 16.19 -15.25
CA GLY A 763 14.35 16.25 -13.90
C GLY A 763 15.44 15.25 -13.61
N SER A 764 16.17 15.45 -12.52
CA SER A 764 17.23 14.55 -12.05
C SER A 764 16.73 13.55 -11.01
N THR A 765 17.55 12.57 -10.66
CA THR A 765 17.25 11.50 -9.67
C THR A 765 17.47 11.93 -8.22
N THR A 766 17.12 13.18 -7.86
CA THR A 766 17.50 13.79 -6.57
C THR A 766 16.50 13.55 -5.43
N GLU A 767 15.44 12.78 -5.61
CA GLU A 767 14.37 12.60 -4.64
C GLU A 767 14.83 11.93 -3.33
N GLY A 768 15.82 11.07 -3.39
CA GLY A 768 16.40 10.39 -2.23
C GLY A 768 17.77 9.80 -2.59
N VAL A 769 18.37 9.06 -1.66
CA VAL A 769 19.60 8.28 -1.92
C VAL A 769 19.21 6.87 -2.31
N THR A 770 19.59 6.44 -3.51
CA THR A 770 19.24 5.11 -4.00
C THR A 770 20.30 4.10 -3.64
N THR A 771 19.90 3.13 -2.81
CA THR A 771 20.71 1.99 -2.39
C THR A 771 19.83 0.74 -2.37
N GLN A 772 20.38 -0.42 -2.68
CA GLN A 772 19.70 -1.72 -2.53
C GLN A 772 18.33 -1.82 -3.25
N GLY A 773 18.20 -1.13 -4.37
CA GLY A 773 16.99 -1.17 -5.18
C GLY A 773 15.89 -0.19 -4.76
N THR A 774 16.13 0.73 -3.81
CA THR A 774 15.13 1.71 -3.36
C THR A 774 14.66 2.64 -4.48
N TRP A 775 15.45 2.85 -5.53
CA TRP A 775 15.07 3.60 -6.72
C TRP A 775 13.77 3.12 -7.39
N LYS A 776 13.42 1.84 -7.20
CA LYS A 776 12.20 1.24 -7.78
C LYS A 776 10.91 1.86 -7.22
N GLY A 777 10.97 2.44 -6.02
CA GLY A 777 9.84 3.10 -5.36
C GLY A 777 9.85 4.64 -5.45
N MET A 778 10.97 5.24 -5.88
CA MET A 778 11.10 6.69 -6.00
C MET A 778 10.10 7.27 -7.01
N LEU A 779 9.47 8.38 -6.67
CA LEU A 779 8.39 9.00 -7.44
C LEU A 779 8.81 9.36 -8.87
N ARG A 780 9.97 10.02 -9.04
CA ARG A 780 10.48 10.46 -10.35
C ARG A 780 10.84 9.28 -11.24
N GLN A 781 11.48 8.27 -10.70
CA GLN A 781 11.82 7.03 -11.41
C GLN A 781 10.55 6.29 -11.83
N ARG A 782 9.56 6.17 -10.93
CA ARG A 782 8.27 5.55 -11.24
C ARG A 782 7.51 6.31 -12.32
N LEU A 783 7.51 7.65 -12.28
CA LEU A 783 6.90 8.49 -13.30
C LEU A 783 7.47 8.20 -14.70
N VAL A 784 8.81 8.23 -14.81
CA VAL A 784 9.49 8.02 -16.09
C VAL A 784 9.29 6.59 -16.58
N HIS A 785 9.43 5.59 -15.68
CA HIS A 785 9.20 4.19 -16.04
C HIS A 785 7.75 3.95 -16.49
N LEU A 786 6.77 4.49 -15.76
CA LEU A 786 5.35 4.33 -16.07
C LEU A 786 5.00 4.84 -17.46
N LEU A 787 5.47 6.04 -17.79
CA LEU A 787 5.11 6.71 -19.03
C LEU A 787 5.91 6.25 -20.24
N ASN A 788 7.06 5.58 -20.03
CA ASN A 788 7.90 5.05 -21.12
C ASN A 788 7.83 3.53 -21.29
N ASN A 789 7.30 2.78 -20.28
CA ASN A 789 7.14 1.34 -20.39
C ASN A 789 5.89 0.99 -21.21
N GLU A 790 6.09 0.65 -22.49
CA GLU A 790 5.02 0.36 -23.44
C GLU A 790 4.25 -0.94 -23.15
N THR A 791 4.85 -1.88 -22.42
CA THR A 791 4.26 -3.19 -22.15
C THR A 791 3.39 -3.20 -20.90
N SER A 792 3.56 -2.23 -20.01
CA SER A 792 2.78 -2.12 -18.76
C SER A 792 1.30 -1.88 -19.07
N ARG A 793 0.42 -2.40 -18.19
CA ARG A 793 -1.02 -2.16 -18.32
C ARG A 793 -1.45 -1.11 -17.31
N GLN A 794 -2.10 -0.07 -17.82
CA GLN A 794 -2.57 1.07 -17.03
C GLN A 794 -4.09 1.21 -17.13
N PRO A 795 -4.74 1.69 -16.06
CA PRO A 795 -6.17 1.99 -16.09
C PRO A 795 -6.40 3.28 -16.88
N ILE A 796 -7.42 3.27 -17.70
CA ILE A 796 -7.91 4.46 -18.39
C ILE A 796 -9.43 4.47 -18.33
N LEU A 797 -10.01 5.62 -18.01
CA LEU A 797 -11.45 5.82 -17.95
C LEU A 797 -11.94 6.27 -19.32
N LEU A 798 -12.77 5.46 -19.95
CA LEU A 798 -13.24 5.67 -21.32
C LEU A 798 -14.73 5.41 -21.44
N PRO A 799 -15.41 5.98 -22.47
CA PRO A 799 -16.81 5.68 -22.78
C PRO A 799 -17.03 4.19 -23.02
N LYS A 800 -18.18 3.68 -22.57
CA LYS A 800 -18.58 2.29 -22.73
C LYS A 800 -19.32 2.08 -24.05
N GLY A 801 -18.65 1.49 -25.06
CA GLY A 801 -19.21 1.24 -26.39
C GLY A 801 -19.57 2.52 -27.13
N ASP A 802 -20.66 2.51 -27.91
CA ASP A 802 -21.13 3.67 -28.69
C ASP A 802 -21.90 4.72 -27.86
N ARG A 803 -22.11 4.47 -26.56
CA ARG A 803 -22.83 5.37 -25.66
C ARG A 803 -21.84 6.25 -24.90
N SER A 804 -21.72 7.49 -25.32
CA SER A 804 -20.90 8.52 -24.65
C SER A 804 -21.35 8.87 -23.20
N THR A 805 -22.56 8.43 -22.83
CA THR A 805 -23.14 8.71 -21.51
C THR A 805 -22.68 7.77 -20.40
N HIS A 806 -21.92 6.73 -20.72
CA HIS A 806 -21.49 5.73 -19.75
C HIS A 806 -19.98 5.56 -19.82
N LEU A 807 -19.29 5.71 -18.69
CA LEU A 807 -17.85 5.58 -18.57
C LEU A 807 -17.48 4.29 -17.81
N GLU A 808 -16.39 3.66 -18.23
CA GLU A 808 -15.80 2.52 -17.51
C GLU A 808 -14.28 2.58 -17.51
N TYR A 809 -13.67 2.11 -16.43
CA TYR A 809 -12.23 1.92 -16.40
C TYR A 809 -11.84 0.69 -17.20
N VAL A 810 -10.87 0.86 -18.08
CA VAL A 810 -10.33 -0.20 -18.93
C VAL A 810 -8.85 -0.34 -18.66
N LEU A 811 -8.38 -1.57 -18.51
CA LEU A 811 -6.97 -1.85 -18.32
C LEU A 811 -6.33 -2.13 -19.69
N GLN A 812 -5.54 -1.18 -20.20
CA GLN A 812 -4.89 -1.26 -21.51
C GLN A 812 -3.36 -1.19 -21.40
N ARG A 813 -2.64 -1.67 -22.41
CA ARG A 813 -1.19 -1.48 -22.50
C ARG A 813 -0.86 0.00 -22.72
N THR A 814 0.21 0.49 -22.10
CA THR A 814 0.66 1.89 -22.25
C THR A 814 0.89 2.26 -23.71
N ALA A 815 1.50 1.39 -24.51
CA ALA A 815 1.66 1.61 -25.95
C ALA A 815 0.33 1.85 -26.69
N ALA A 816 -0.71 1.07 -26.35
CA ALA A 816 -2.03 1.25 -26.94
C ALA A 816 -2.69 2.55 -26.48
N ILE A 817 -2.53 2.91 -25.19
CA ILE A 817 -3.04 4.18 -24.68
C ILE A 817 -2.34 5.34 -25.37
N LYS A 818 -1.01 5.36 -25.42
CA LYS A 818 -0.22 6.43 -26.08
C LYS A 818 -0.54 6.58 -27.56
N LYS A 819 -0.81 5.47 -28.24
CA LYS A 819 -1.19 5.49 -29.67
C LYS A 819 -2.49 6.26 -29.92
N TYR A 820 -3.44 6.21 -28.99
CA TYR A 820 -4.77 6.81 -29.13
C TYR A 820 -4.94 8.10 -28.33
N LEU A 821 -4.02 8.46 -27.42
CA LEU A 821 -3.99 9.78 -26.81
C LEU A 821 -3.64 10.84 -27.86
N GLU A 822 -4.39 11.91 -27.90
CA GLU A 822 -4.06 13.08 -28.75
C GLU A 822 -2.90 13.88 -28.15
N THR A 823 -2.72 13.83 -26.84
CA THR A 823 -1.59 14.45 -26.12
C THR A 823 -0.35 13.57 -26.21
N LYS A 824 0.73 14.09 -26.76
CA LYS A 824 2.04 13.44 -26.75
C LYS A 824 2.65 13.45 -25.33
N ILE A 825 3.56 12.52 -25.06
CA ILE A 825 4.24 12.40 -23.76
C ILE A 825 5.75 12.42 -23.99
N ASP A 826 6.45 13.40 -23.38
CA ASP A 826 7.91 13.47 -23.35
C ASP A 826 8.38 13.76 -21.91
N VAL A 827 8.56 12.68 -21.15
CA VAL A 827 8.90 12.70 -19.74
C VAL A 827 10.19 11.90 -19.54
N ARG A 828 11.30 12.57 -19.13
CA ARG A 828 12.63 11.92 -19.05
C ARG A 828 13.43 12.41 -17.84
N LEU A 829 14.21 11.48 -17.30
CA LEU A 829 15.32 11.83 -16.41
C LEU A 829 16.48 12.44 -17.23
N VAL A 830 17.16 13.44 -16.66
CA VAL A 830 18.26 14.15 -17.31
C VAL A 830 19.50 14.22 -16.42
N GLY A 831 20.66 14.39 -17.05
CA GLY A 831 21.93 14.55 -16.39
C GLY A 831 22.53 13.24 -15.85
N PRO A 832 23.66 13.31 -15.17
CA PRO A 832 24.20 12.15 -14.46
C PRO A 832 23.27 11.75 -13.32
N ILE A 833 23.28 10.46 -12.99
CA ILE A 833 22.50 9.96 -11.83
C ILE A 833 23.04 10.64 -10.58
N ALA A 834 22.17 11.30 -9.86
CA ALA A 834 22.49 11.91 -8.58
C ALA A 834 22.09 10.97 -7.43
N ARG A 835 22.88 10.99 -6.35
CA ARG A 835 22.52 10.35 -5.05
C ARG A 835 22.25 8.85 -5.19
N CYS A 836 23.11 8.12 -5.88
CA CYS A 836 23.03 6.67 -5.95
C CYS A 836 24.32 6.01 -5.42
N ALA A 837 24.22 4.75 -4.99
CA ALA A 837 25.36 3.95 -4.55
C ALA A 837 25.31 2.53 -5.11
N GLY A 838 26.48 1.97 -5.35
CA GLY A 838 26.68 0.59 -5.76
C GLY A 838 25.99 0.25 -7.08
N ARG A 839 25.27 -0.87 -7.08
CA ARG A 839 24.60 -1.41 -8.27
C ARG A 839 23.43 -0.56 -8.75
N ASP A 840 22.77 0.18 -7.87
CA ASP A 840 21.60 1.00 -8.22
C ASP A 840 21.93 2.05 -9.29
N CYS A 841 23.17 2.58 -9.32
CA CYS A 841 23.59 3.51 -10.37
C CYS A 841 23.56 2.85 -11.76
N ILE A 842 24.11 1.65 -11.85
CA ILE A 842 24.17 0.88 -13.10
C ILE A 842 22.76 0.48 -13.55
N ASP A 843 21.95 -0.02 -12.62
CA ASP A 843 20.60 -0.49 -12.89
C ASP A 843 19.70 0.66 -13.41
N GLN A 844 19.79 1.84 -12.82
CA GLN A 844 19.06 3.02 -13.30
C GLN A 844 19.54 3.52 -14.66
N THR A 845 20.85 3.51 -14.90
CA THR A 845 21.42 3.87 -16.22
C THR A 845 20.85 2.97 -17.31
N ASN A 846 20.83 1.67 -17.05
CA ASN A 846 20.32 0.68 -18.01
C ASN A 846 18.80 0.81 -18.22
N GLU A 847 18.05 1.16 -17.17
CA GLU A 847 16.58 1.21 -17.22
C GLU A 847 16.06 2.46 -17.93
N PHE A 848 16.63 3.65 -17.66
CA PHE A 848 15.99 4.90 -18.05
C PHE A 848 16.52 5.54 -19.34
N GLY A 849 17.78 5.34 -19.72
CA GLY A 849 18.37 5.99 -20.88
C GLY A 849 18.18 7.51 -20.78
N PHE A 850 19.02 8.19 -20.01
CA PHE A 850 18.89 9.62 -19.69
C PHE A 850 18.82 10.51 -20.93
N GLY A 851 17.92 11.50 -20.89
CA GLY A 851 17.80 12.53 -21.93
C GLY A 851 18.75 13.69 -21.69
N ASP A 852 18.86 14.57 -22.67
CA ASP A 852 19.65 15.80 -22.56
C ASP A 852 18.97 16.82 -21.66
N PRO A 853 19.75 17.61 -20.90
CA PRO A 853 19.26 18.78 -20.21
C PRO A 853 18.68 19.80 -21.21
N VAL A 854 17.63 20.49 -20.79
CA VAL A 854 17.00 21.53 -21.61
C VAL A 854 17.02 22.85 -20.86
N ASP A 855 17.03 23.99 -21.59
CA ASP A 855 16.81 25.30 -20.99
C ASP A 855 15.45 25.29 -20.29
N PHE A 856 15.39 25.84 -19.07
CA PHE A 856 14.16 25.86 -18.28
C PHE A 856 13.01 26.56 -19.01
N ARG A 857 13.30 27.58 -19.82
CA ARG A 857 12.35 28.33 -20.61
C ARG A 857 11.70 27.56 -21.75
N GLN A 858 12.25 26.39 -22.15
CA GLN A 858 11.61 25.51 -23.13
C GLN A 858 10.31 24.91 -22.64
N HIS A 859 10.07 24.90 -21.31
CA HIS A 859 8.81 24.38 -20.76
C HIS A 859 7.60 25.16 -21.25
N TRP A 860 7.72 26.48 -21.53
CA TRP A 860 6.60 27.32 -21.97
C TRP A 860 5.98 26.94 -23.31
N ARG A 861 6.67 26.14 -24.08
CA ARG A 861 6.22 25.63 -25.37
C ARG A 861 5.08 24.63 -25.27
N TYR A 862 4.92 23.93 -24.13
CA TYR A 862 4.06 22.78 -23.97
C TYR A 862 2.79 23.09 -23.19
N ARG A 863 1.64 22.46 -23.59
CA ARG A 863 0.35 22.65 -22.90
C ARG A 863 0.34 22.14 -21.47
N TYR A 864 0.96 20.99 -21.24
CA TYR A 864 0.91 20.27 -19.97
C TYR A 864 2.31 20.14 -19.40
N LEU A 865 2.53 20.70 -18.22
CA LEU A 865 3.78 20.60 -17.47
C LEU A 865 3.58 19.70 -16.27
N PHE A 866 4.55 18.85 -16.00
CA PHE A 866 4.51 18.01 -14.81
C PHE A 866 5.41 18.56 -13.72
N ASP A 867 4.92 18.60 -12.50
CA ASP A 867 5.67 18.97 -11.31
C ASP A 867 5.69 17.84 -10.29
N ALA A 868 6.89 17.48 -9.82
CA ALA A 868 7.12 16.40 -8.86
C ALA A 868 8.20 16.79 -7.85
N ASP A 869 8.02 16.37 -6.61
CA ASP A 869 8.97 16.60 -5.54
C ASP A 869 10.40 16.13 -5.91
N GLY A 870 11.39 16.79 -5.30
CA GLY A 870 12.77 16.37 -5.24
C GLY A 870 13.09 15.68 -3.91
N ALA A 871 14.21 16.03 -3.30
CA ALA A 871 14.49 15.68 -1.91
C ALA A 871 13.51 16.36 -0.95
N GLY A 872 13.13 17.61 -1.27
CA GLY A 872 12.03 18.35 -0.69
C GLY A 872 11.04 18.77 -1.77
N PHE A 873 10.39 19.92 -1.58
CA PHE A 873 9.43 20.48 -2.51
C PHE A 873 10.04 20.79 -3.89
N SER A 874 9.20 21.00 -4.89
CA SER A 874 9.63 21.41 -6.22
C SER A 874 9.60 22.92 -6.36
N GLY A 875 10.76 23.55 -6.42
CA GLY A 875 10.89 24.99 -6.63
C GLY A 875 10.42 25.49 -8.00
N ARG A 876 10.01 24.61 -8.92
CA ARG A 876 9.53 24.93 -10.26
C ARG A 876 8.03 25.21 -10.31
N PHE A 877 7.28 24.84 -9.27
CA PHE A 877 5.82 24.89 -9.30
C PHE A 877 5.27 26.29 -9.52
N ILE A 878 5.78 27.30 -8.77
CA ILE A 878 5.34 28.70 -8.95
C ILE A 878 5.62 29.20 -10.37
N PRO A 879 6.84 29.10 -10.93
CA PRO A 879 7.11 29.46 -12.33
C PRO A 879 6.22 28.73 -13.35
N PHE A 880 5.91 27.46 -13.11
CA PHE A 880 5.00 26.73 -14.00
C PHE A 880 3.58 27.28 -13.95
N LEU A 881 3.07 27.65 -12.77
CA LEU A 881 1.76 28.28 -12.63
C LEU A 881 1.69 29.67 -13.27
N GLN A 882 2.80 30.40 -13.33
CA GLN A 882 2.89 31.72 -14.01
C GLN A 882 2.81 31.62 -15.54
N SER A 883 3.08 30.42 -16.10
CA SER A 883 2.99 30.19 -17.55
C SER A 883 1.56 29.97 -18.02
N ASN A 884 1.33 30.02 -19.33
CA ASN A 884 0.05 29.68 -19.96
C ASN A 884 -0.16 28.15 -20.11
N SER A 885 0.46 27.34 -19.24
CA SER A 885 0.38 25.86 -19.29
C SER A 885 -0.40 25.30 -18.11
N VAL A 886 -1.05 24.16 -18.30
CA VAL A 886 -1.65 23.40 -17.19
C VAL A 886 -0.56 22.66 -16.44
N VAL A 887 -0.52 22.80 -15.13
CA VAL A 887 0.43 22.08 -14.28
C VAL A 887 -0.21 20.87 -13.65
N PHE A 888 0.35 19.69 -13.92
CA PHE A 888 0.05 18.42 -13.24
C PHE A 888 1.01 18.30 -12.06
N LYS A 889 0.49 18.28 -10.83
CA LYS A 889 1.32 18.24 -9.63
C LYS A 889 1.11 16.96 -8.84
N THR A 890 2.22 16.28 -8.52
CA THR A 890 2.26 15.21 -7.51
C THR A 890 3.29 15.59 -6.45
N ALA A 891 2.89 15.62 -5.19
CA ALA A 891 3.76 16.04 -4.10
C ALA A 891 3.37 15.43 -2.76
N LEU A 892 4.38 15.06 -1.98
CA LEU A 892 4.26 14.76 -0.55
C LEU A 892 4.40 16.04 0.28
N PHE A 893 5.37 16.89 -0.08
CA PHE A 893 5.66 18.10 0.67
C PHE A 893 4.62 19.18 0.49
N ARG A 894 4.34 19.92 1.56
CA ARG A 894 3.44 21.04 1.63
C ARG A 894 4.19 22.30 2.01
N GLU A 895 3.87 23.40 1.34
CA GLU A 895 4.56 24.70 1.47
C GLU A 895 3.65 25.74 2.15
N TRP A 896 4.19 26.90 2.46
CA TRP A 896 3.50 28.00 3.16
C TRP A 896 2.18 28.43 2.50
N TYR A 897 2.05 28.23 1.19
CA TYR A 897 0.86 28.62 0.40
C TYR A 897 -0.19 27.51 0.28
N GLU A 898 -0.11 26.43 1.05
CA GLU A 898 -1.02 25.29 0.94
C GLU A 898 -2.51 25.68 0.88
N GLY A 899 -2.97 26.59 1.73
CA GLY A 899 -4.36 27.07 1.73
C GLY A 899 -4.71 28.04 0.60
N ARG A 900 -3.73 28.58 -0.12
CA ARG A 900 -3.96 29.62 -1.14
C ARG A 900 -4.28 29.08 -2.52
N LEU A 901 -3.92 27.85 -2.82
CA LEU A 901 -4.15 27.17 -4.09
C LEU A 901 -5.18 26.06 -3.94
N THR A 902 -6.10 25.99 -4.89
CA THR A 902 -7.15 24.96 -4.93
C THR A 902 -6.86 23.98 -6.06
N ALA A 903 -6.69 22.70 -5.72
CA ALA A 903 -6.55 21.62 -6.69
C ALA A 903 -7.79 21.56 -7.62
N TRP A 904 -7.63 21.20 -8.88
CA TRP A 904 -8.62 21.22 -9.95
C TRP A 904 -9.10 22.63 -10.40
N LYS A 905 -8.71 23.67 -9.67
CA LYS A 905 -8.98 25.08 -10.04
C LYS A 905 -7.75 25.78 -10.58
N HIS A 906 -6.60 25.62 -9.93
CA HIS A 906 -5.35 26.29 -10.28
C HIS A 906 -4.29 25.36 -10.84
N PHE A 907 -4.40 24.07 -10.53
CA PHE A 907 -3.53 23.00 -11.02
C PHE A 907 -4.28 21.65 -11.00
N VAL A 908 -3.75 20.68 -11.71
CA VAL A 908 -4.29 19.32 -11.78
C VAL A 908 -3.54 18.43 -10.78
N PRO A 909 -4.17 17.96 -9.70
CA PRO A 909 -3.52 17.08 -8.75
C PRO A 909 -3.39 15.67 -9.33
N VAL A 910 -2.25 15.02 -9.07
CA VAL A 910 -1.96 13.64 -9.43
C VAL A 910 -1.61 12.87 -8.17
N ASP A 911 -2.18 11.68 -8.01
CA ASP A 911 -1.91 10.82 -6.85
C ASP A 911 -0.43 10.38 -6.83
N LEU A 912 0.14 10.24 -5.63
CA LEU A 912 1.52 9.76 -5.45
C LEU A 912 1.76 8.38 -6.08
N ARG A 913 0.70 7.61 -6.37
CA ARG A 913 0.75 6.33 -7.07
C ARG A 913 0.72 6.45 -8.58
N LEU A 914 0.49 7.65 -9.15
CA LEU A 914 0.55 7.98 -10.58
C LEU A 914 -0.44 7.21 -11.48
N HIS A 915 -1.45 6.55 -10.90
CA HIS A 915 -2.38 5.69 -11.66
C HIS A 915 -3.46 6.47 -12.43
N ASP A 916 -3.61 7.74 -12.16
CA ASP A 916 -4.61 8.66 -12.72
C ASP A 916 -4.12 9.46 -13.93
N ILE A 917 -2.81 9.56 -14.15
CA ILE A 917 -2.18 10.43 -15.18
C ILE A 917 -2.78 10.21 -16.57
N LEU A 918 -2.84 8.94 -17.03
CA LEU A 918 -3.27 8.65 -18.41
C LEU A 918 -4.76 8.92 -18.61
N SER A 919 -5.60 8.68 -17.59
CA SER A 919 -7.02 9.02 -17.62
C SER A 919 -7.22 10.54 -17.62
N THR A 920 -6.40 11.29 -16.88
CA THR A 920 -6.43 12.74 -16.81
C THR A 920 -5.99 13.36 -18.14
N LEU A 921 -4.94 12.83 -18.78
CA LEU A 921 -4.52 13.25 -20.12
C LEU A 921 -5.59 12.96 -21.18
N ALA A 922 -6.26 11.80 -21.10
CA ALA A 922 -7.35 11.49 -22.01
C ALA A 922 -8.55 12.43 -21.82
N TYR A 923 -8.85 12.82 -20.59
CA TYR A 923 -9.92 13.78 -20.31
C TYR A 923 -9.66 15.16 -20.91
N PHE A 924 -8.48 15.74 -20.66
CA PHE A 924 -8.16 17.08 -21.13
C PHE A 924 -7.78 17.13 -22.62
N GLY A 925 -6.92 16.21 -23.05
CA GLY A 925 -6.34 16.22 -24.39
C GLY A 925 -7.15 15.48 -25.43
N GLY A 926 -7.97 14.53 -25.01
CA GLY A 926 -8.75 13.66 -25.90
C GLY A 926 -8.12 12.28 -26.10
N TYR A 927 -8.98 11.34 -26.47
CA TYR A 927 -8.64 9.97 -26.82
C TYR A 927 -9.27 9.64 -28.17
N GLY A 928 -8.48 9.70 -29.21
CA GLY A 928 -8.93 9.62 -30.60
C GLY A 928 -8.89 8.23 -31.18
N ILE A 929 -9.32 8.12 -32.44
CA ILE A 929 -9.64 6.88 -33.10
C ILE A 929 -9.04 6.80 -34.50
N GLU A 930 -8.49 5.67 -34.81
CA GLU A 930 -8.61 5.03 -36.12
C GLU A 930 -9.97 4.31 -36.22
N GLN A 931 -10.61 4.34 -37.36
CA GLN A 931 -11.95 3.86 -37.73
C GLN A 931 -12.41 2.47 -37.21
N ARG A 932 -11.60 1.77 -36.42
CA ARG A 932 -11.89 0.45 -35.83
C ARG A 932 -12.12 0.42 -34.33
N SER A 933 -11.81 1.46 -33.60
CA SER A 933 -12.05 1.48 -32.16
C SER A 933 -13.33 2.28 -31.84
N ARG A 934 -14.32 1.62 -31.26
CA ARG A 934 -15.63 2.20 -30.90
C ARG A 934 -15.58 3.12 -29.66
N ARG A 935 -14.39 3.52 -29.19
CA ARG A 935 -14.23 4.32 -27.98
C ARG A 935 -13.54 5.63 -28.29
N MET A 936 -14.31 6.71 -28.29
CA MET A 936 -13.83 8.11 -28.42
C MET A 936 -14.15 8.88 -27.18
N MET A 937 -13.22 9.78 -26.82
CA MET A 937 -13.48 10.81 -25.83
C MET A 937 -12.92 12.13 -26.38
N GLU A 938 -13.79 13.09 -26.60
CA GLU A 938 -13.39 14.44 -27.00
C GLU A 938 -12.66 15.12 -25.83
N GLY A 939 -11.55 15.77 -26.12
CA GLY A 939 -10.74 16.47 -25.12
C GLY A 939 -11.45 17.70 -24.56
N ARG A 940 -11.40 17.86 -23.25
CA ARG A 940 -11.94 19.04 -22.54
C ARG A 940 -10.92 20.18 -22.51
N ILE A 941 -10.47 20.60 -23.69
CA ILE A 941 -9.39 21.60 -23.88
C ILE A 941 -9.75 22.93 -23.21
N LYS A 942 -11.03 23.37 -23.27
CA LYS A 942 -11.48 24.61 -22.64
C LYS A 942 -11.38 24.59 -21.12
N GLU A 943 -11.64 23.44 -20.51
CA GLU A 943 -11.49 23.26 -19.06
C GLU A 943 -10.01 23.30 -18.68
N ALA A 944 -9.15 22.65 -19.48
CA ALA A 944 -7.70 22.71 -19.28
C ALA A 944 -7.19 24.15 -19.38
N GLU A 945 -7.59 24.90 -20.43
CA GLU A 945 -7.25 26.32 -20.61
C GLU A 945 -7.73 27.18 -19.44
N SER A 946 -8.94 26.90 -18.91
CA SER A 946 -9.44 27.63 -17.75
C SER A 946 -8.57 27.40 -16.51
N ILE A 947 -8.14 26.15 -16.25
CA ILE A 947 -7.25 25.83 -15.12
C ILE A 947 -5.89 26.54 -15.29
N ALA A 948 -5.31 26.54 -16.50
CA ALA A 948 -4.05 27.24 -16.78
C ALA A 948 -4.17 28.74 -16.53
N ARG A 949 -5.21 29.37 -17.09
CA ARG A 949 -5.49 30.79 -16.91
C ARG A 949 -5.74 31.15 -15.45
N ASP A 950 -6.61 30.37 -14.78
CA ASP A 950 -6.99 30.63 -13.39
C ASP A 950 -5.78 30.45 -12.47
N GLY A 951 -4.93 29.43 -12.73
CA GLY A 951 -3.67 29.22 -12.04
C GLY A 951 -2.72 30.41 -12.19
N LYS A 952 -2.50 30.86 -13.42
CA LYS A 952 -1.64 32.05 -13.72
C LYS A 952 -2.14 33.31 -13.03
N VAL A 953 -3.38 33.68 -13.31
CA VAL A 953 -3.99 34.92 -12.78
C VAL A 953 -4.00 34.94 -11.26
N TRP A 954 -4.23 33.79 -10.65
CA TRP A 954 -4.28 33.68 -9.21
C TRP A 954 -2.89 33.69 -8.57
N THR A 955 -1.91 33.00 -9.16
CA THR A 955 -0.52 33.02 -8.71
C THR A 955 0.07 34.43 -8.72
N GLU A 956 -0.21 35.20 -9.76
CA GLU A 956 0.21 36.64 -9.89
C GLU A 956 -0.42 37.54 -8.81
N LYS A 957 -1.43 37.08 -8.08
CA LYS A 957 -2.13 37.82 -7.02
C LYS A 957 -1.77 37.41 -5.61
N VAL A 958 -1.39 36.14 -5.37
CA VAL A 958 -1.28 35.61 -4.01
C VAL A 958 0.05 34.90 -3.71
N LEU A 959 0.93 34.72 -4.72
CA LEU A 959 2.23 34.05 -4.58
C LEU A 959 3.39 34.94 -5.08
N ARG A 960 3.24 36.22 -4.99
CA ARG A 960 4.30 37.20 -5.32
C ARG A 960 5.33 37.25 -4.19
N LYS A 961 6.46 37.90 -4.42
CA LYS A 961 7.46 38.15 -3.38
C LYS A 961 6.89 38.98 -2.23
N GLU A 962 6.05 40.00 -2.58
CA GLU A 962 5.33 40.79 -1.60
C GLU A 962 4.41 39.93 -0.69
N ASP A 963 3.78 38.91 -1.25
CA ASP A 963 2.93 37.98 -0.46
C ASP A 963 3.76 37.06 0.43
N MET A 964 4.98 36.68 -0.01
CA MET A 964 5.96 35.98 0.83
C MET A 964 6.39 36.82 2.02
N GLU A 965 6.69 38.12 1.79
CA GLU A 965 7.06 39.08 2.83
C GLU A 965 5.92 39.27 3.83
N VAL A 966 4.67 39.46 3.34
CA VAL A 966 3.48 39.60 4.20
C VAL A 966 3.25 38.37 5.07
N TYR A 967 3.41 37.17 4.48
CA TYR A 967 3.28 35.91 5.25
C TYR A 967 4.39 35.78 6.30
N MET A 968 5.65 36.03 5.92
CA MET A 968 6.79 35.93 6.83
C MET A 968 6.66 36.93 7.97
N PHE A 969 6.22 38.16 7.68
CA PHE A 969 5.98 39.16 8.71
C PHE A 969 4.92 38.70 9.72
N ARG A 970 3.79 38.17 9.23
CA ARG A 970 2.74 37.64 10.09
C ARG A 970 3.25 36.46 10.93
N LEU A 971 3.96 35.52 10.34
CA LEU A 971 4.55 34.37 11.03
C LEU A 971 5.48 34.84 12.17
N LEU A 972 6.35 35.81 11.91
CA LEU A 972 7.31 36.27 12.90
C LEU A 972 6.67 37.13 14.00
N LEU A 973 5.55 37.79 13.76
CA LEU A 973 4.78 38.44 14.85
C LEU A 973 4.17 37.39 15.79
N GLU A 974 3.61 36.31 15.26
CA GLU A 974 3.06 35.21 16.06
C GLU A 974 4.16 34.47 16.84
N TRP A 975 5.31 34.22 16.21
CA TRP A 975 6.48 33.64 16.87
C TRP A 975 7.03 34.58 17.95
N GLY A 976 7.11 35.88 17.65
CA GLY A 976 7.50 36.92 18.60
C GLY A 976 6.61 36.90 19.86
N ARG A 977 5.29 36.75 19.67
CA ARG A 977 4.36 36.64 20.79
C ARG A 977 4.56 35.37 21.59
N LEU A 978 4.71 34.23 20.97
CA LEU A 978 4.92 32.94 21.65
C LEU A 978 6.17 32.91 22.50
N THR A 979 7.21 33.59 22.08
CA THR A 979 8.49 33.73 22.77
C THR A 979 8.59 34.93 23.70
N ASP A 980 7.49 35.67 23.94
CA ASP A 980 7.42 36.78 24.87
C ASP A 980 7.06 36.31 26.28
N ASP A 981 7.81 36.74 27.31
CA ASP A 981 7.54 36.40 28.69
C ASP A 981 6.19 36.93 29.18
N ALA A 982 5.77 38.07 28.63
CA ALA A 982 4.46 38.68 28.87
C ALA A 982 3.43 38.30 27.80
N ARG A 983 3.57 37.15 27.11
CA ARG A 983 2.70 36.72 26.00
C ARG A 983 1.19 36.75 26.29
N THR A 984 0.83 36.71 27.58
CA THR A 984 -0.54 36.79 28.09
C THR A 984 -1.05 38.21 28.25
N GLU A 985 -0.13 39.19 28.29
CA GLU A 985 -0.39 40.60 28.54
C GLU A 985 -0.17 41.48 27.28
N VAL A 986 0.41 40.90 26.21
CA VAL A 986 0.70 41.62 24.95
C VAL A 986 -0.32 41.30 23.90
N GLY A 987 -0.82 42.31 23.16
CA GLY A 987 -1.76 42.15 22.06
C GLY A 987 -2.29 43.48 21.55
N TYR A 988 -2.87 43.44 20.33
CA TYR A 988 -3.39 44.65 19.66
C TYR A 988 -4.92 44.64 19.69
N ARG A 989 -5.59 45.64 20.28
CA ARG A 989 -7.05 45.82 20.34
C ARG A 989 -7.61 46.97 19.45
N GLY A 990 -6.76 47.63 18.71
CA GLY A 990 -7.14 48.80 17.95
C GLY A 990 -7.20 50.11 18.81
N GLU A 991 -7.25 51.24 18.16
CA GLU A 991 -7.49 52.52 18.86
C GLU A 991 -9.00 52.66 19.04
N ARG A 992 -9.48 52.81 20.28
CA ARG A 992 -10.82 53.36 20.46
C ARG A 992 -10.82 54.75 19.88
N LYS A 993 -11.68 55.03 18.88
CA LYS A 993 -12.09 56.43 18.55
C LYS A 993 -12.49 57.06 19.87
N GLY A 994 -11.68 58.05 20.32
CA GLY A 994 -11.89 58.70 21.58
C GLY A 994 -13.32 59.17 21.69
N SER A 995 -13.92 58.98 22.87
CA SER A 995 -15.13 59.67 23.30
C SER A 995 -14.86 61.20 23.38
N ALA A 996 -14.80 61.82 22.25
CA ALA A 996 -14.90 63.28 22.14
C ALA A 996 -16.37 63.65 22.12
N VAL A 997 -17.06 63.41 23.24
CA VAL A 997 -18.32 64.12 23.56
C VAL A 997 -18.55 63.98 25.07
N ARG A 998 -18.10 64.99 25.82
CA ARG A 998 -18.88 65.63 26.91
C ARG A 998 -17.95 66.48 27.78
N GLU A 999 -17.57 67.60 27.28
CA GLU A 999 -17.39 68.80 28.05
C GLU A 999 -18.11 69.94 27.34
N ARG A 1000 -19.43 69.98 27.55
CA ARG A 1000 -20.22 71.23 27.47
C ARG A 1000 -21.37 71.08 28.46
N GLY A 1001 -21.28 71.86 29.47
CA GLY A 1001 -22.47 72.24 30.25
C GLY A 1001 -22.37 71.95 31.73
N LEU A 1002 -21.72 72.71 32.46
CA LEU A 1002 -22.30 73.74 33.36
C LEU A 1002 -21.17 74.55 34.01
#